data_8f8bc1603b28a2d8dce3eb975cbb1018
#
_entry.id   8f8bc1603b28a2d8dce3eb975cbb1018
#
_cell.length_a   1.000
_cell.length_b   1.000
_cell.length_c   1.000
_cell.angle_alpha   90.00
_cell.angle_beta   90.00
_cell.angle_gamma   90.00
#
_symmetry.space_group_name_H-M   'P 1'
#
loop_
_entity.id
_entity.type
_entity.pdbx_description
1 polymer ?
#
loop_
_entity_poly.entity_id
_entity_poly.type
_entity_poly.pdbx_seq_one_letter_code
_entity_poly.pdbx_strand_id
1 'polypeptide(L)'
;MNEHEKPQIDFMHKLARQIVERRNLVFLFVILAAIFTVFSVRWVKVETDMTTYLPKTSETRMGLDIMDEQFTTYGSADVMVANITPTEADELSDRLTELKGVQMLDYDDTTDHYNKDSVSALYSITFDYPEDDDQCLEALDRVKEYLADYDIYVSTSLGNTQQETIDAEVRVIMVYVAVIIVIVLLLTSQTYAEVPVLILTFVVGMILNMGTNFMLGTISFVSNSVTNILQLALSLDYAIIFCNHFKEEHQTMPLKEAVIESLSKSIPEISSSSLTTVGGLVAMLFMQFRIGSDMAVCLIKSILFAMLSVFVVMPGLLMLFGPYMDKTKHRNFVPEIPFVGRFAWRTRKVIPVIFLVVILIGYHFSNLCPYAYGYDVIKVPKMNESLIADQMIEENFTKSNLVALVYPKNDDYSIEKKMLEELERYDEIDSTKGLSNIEAQDGYMLEDKLTARQFSEMADLDYEAAQMIYTAYAIENEEYGQIIGNFASYKVPLVDMFLYVCDEADTGIVSLSQEDLDDLHDARDQMESALAQLQGNDYNRVLIYLSPSLEPGQTTYEFTDTIRSIARKYYPDGELYMAGDATNEYDFQKSFAVDNVVVNVVSIFIVLLVLLFTFQSVGMPILLIVVIQGAIWINFSFPYFMGTNLYFMGYLIVSSIQMGANIDYAIVIATRFNELKDKMEHKQAMIETINFAFPTILTSGTIMTVSGILIGQMTSDACIVGIGQCLGRGTIISIILVLFVLPQILLIGTRIVDRTSFAVPKLVARSSGNGRMRVNGIVQGEIHGSVAGTMNAIVDGDVQLTVISGNVSQELDDNKQQEVQNEDQ
;
A
#
# COMPACT_ATOMS: atom_id res chain seq x y z
N MET A 1 -1.14 61.68 -25.54
CA MET A 1 -1.97 60.65 -24.89
C MET A 1 -1.42 59.34 -25.41
N ASN A 2 -0.44 58.79 -24.69
CA ASN A 2 0.25 57.61 -25.10
C ASN A 2 -0.51 56.40 -24.56
N GLU A 3 -0.84 55.48 -25.43
CA GLU A 3 -1.32 54.16 -25.05
C GLU A 3 -0.26 53.48 -24.21
N HIS A 4 -0.56 53.31 -22.93
CA HIS A 4 0.25 52.48 -22.04
C HIS A 4 0.31 51.07 -22.63
N GLU A 5 1.52 50.61 -22.95
CA GLU A 5 1.82 49.20 -23.11
C GLU A 5 1.30 48.45 -21.88
N LYS A 6 0.21 47.71 -22.07
CA LYS A 6 -0.29 46.75 -21.07
C LYS A 6 0.80 45.71 -20.87
N PRO A 7 1.33 45.53 -19.64
CA PRO A 7 2.26 44.44 -19.41
C PRO A 7 1.60 43.13 -19.91
N GLN A 8 2.35 42.34 -20.64
CA GLN A 8 1.88 40.99 -21.02
C GLN A 8 1.53 40.28 -19.73
N ILE A 9 0.23 40.28 -19.38
CA ILE A 9 -0.27 39.57 -18.18
C ILE A 9 -0.03 38.09 -18.46
N ASP A 10 0.92 37.50 -17.73
CA ASP A 10 1.28 36.10 -17.84
C ASP A 10 0.03 35.21 -17.73
N PHE A 11 0.03 34.09 -18.43
CA PHE A 11 -1.09 33.14 -18.43
C PHE A 11 -1.46 32.71 -16.98
N MET A 12 -0.47 32.50 -16.15
CA MET A 12 -0.68 32.10 -14.74
C MET A 12 -1.38 33.18 -13.93
N HIS A 13 -1.05 34.47 -14.15
CA HIS A 13 -1.73 35.58 -13.51
C HIS A 13 -3.20 35.71 -13.96
N LYS A 14 -3.50 35.45 -15.25
CA LYS A 14 -4.87 35.43 -15.75
C LYS A 14 -5.69 34.32 -15.14
N LEU A 15 -5.11 33.13 -15.03
CA LEU A 15 -5.73 31.96 -14.40
C LEU A 15 -6.00 32.22 -12.90
N ALA A 16 -5.02 32.73 -12.18
CA ALA A 16 -5.13 33.06 -10.75
C ALA A 16 -6.25 34.11 -10.53
N ARG A 17 -6.30 35.14 -11.36
CA ARG A 17 -7.36 36.17 -11.30
C ARG A 17 -8.73 35.55 -11.51
N GLN A 18 -8.92 34.69 -12.50
CA GLN A 18 -10.20 34.04 -12.80
C GLN A 18 -10.69 33.18 -11.62
N ILE A 19 -9.78 32.45 -10.97
CA ILE A 19 -10.10 31.62 -9.79
C ILE A 19 -10.56 32.52 -8.63
N VAL A 20 -9.81 33.56 -8.31
CA VAL A 20 -10.13 34.48 -7.19
C VAL A 20 -11.44 35.24 -7.43
N GLU A 21 -11.71 35.65 -8.66
CA GLU A 21 -12.96 36.37 -8.98
C GLU A 21 -14.19 35.46 -8.94
N ARG A 22 -14.05 34.17 -9.28
CA ARG A 22 -15.16 33.18 -9.27
C ARG A 22 -15.25 32.37 -7.98
N ARG A 23 -14.57 32.76 -6.90
CA ARG A 23 -14.50 32.01 -5.63
C ARG A 23 -15.87 31.56 -5.07
N ASN A 24 -16.92 32.38 -5.20
CA ASN A 24 -18.26 32.02 -4.70
C ASN A 24 -18.87 30.83 -5.47
N LEU A 25 -18.64 30.76 -6.77
CA LEU A 25 -19.07 29.65 -7.61
C LEU A 25 -18.27 28.38 -7.25
N VAL A 26 -16.97 28.54 -6.98
CA VAL A 26 -16.11 27.44 -6.47
C VAL A 26 -16.63 26.91 -5.15
N PHE A 27 -16.94 27.76 -4.18
CA PHE A 27 -17.48 27.31 -2.89
C PHE A 27 -18.82 26.58 -3.06
N LEU A 28 -19.71 27.08 -3.92
CA LEU A 28 -20.97 26.38 -4.22
C LEU A 28 -20.71 24.98 -4.78
N PHE A 29 -19.81 24.85 -5.75
CA PHE A 29 -19.46 23.57 -6.35
C PHE A 29 -18.84 22.60 -5.31
N VAL A 30 -17.93 23.10 -4.48
CA VAL A 30 -17.30 22.31 -3.41
C VAL A 30 -18.32 21.81 -2.38
N ILE A 31 -19.28 22.65 -1.99
CA ILE A 31 -20.35 22.26 -1.07
C ILE A 31 -21.21 21.16 -1.70
N LEU A 32 -21.61 21.32 -2.97
CA LEU A 32 -22.37 20.29 -3.68
C LEU A 32 -21.59 18.96 -3.81
N ALA A 33 -20.30 19.06 -4.14
CA ALA A 33 -19.42 17.89 -4.20
C ALA A 33 -19.27 17.22 -2.82
N ALA A 34 -19.14 17.99 -1.75
CA ALA A 34 -19.07 17.47 -0.39
C ALA A 34 -20.35 16.76 0.02
N ILE A 35 -21.52 17.27 -0.33
CA ILE A 35 -22.80 16.61 -0.09
C ILE A 35 -22.86 15.28 -0.86
N PHE A 36 -22.47 15.28 -2.14
CA PHE A 36 -22.41 14.05 -2.93
C PHE A 36 -21.48 13.01 -2.31
N THR A 37 -20.33 13.43 -1.79
CA THR A 37 -19.32 12.57 -1.16
C THR A 37 -19.87 11.82 0.04
N VAL A 38 -20.75 12.43 0.85
CA VAL A 38 -21.35 11.75 2.01
C VAL A 38 -22.10 10.47 1.61
N PHE A 39 -22.67 10.46 0.40
CA PHE A 39 -23.36 9.28 -0.13
C PHE A 39 -22.37 8.33 -0.84
N SER A 40 -21.50 8.87 -1.66
CA SER A 40 -20.63 8.08 -2.54
C SER A 40 -19.50 7.34 -1.82
N VAL A 41 -19.09 7.76 -0.63
CA VAL A 41 -18.09 7.04 0.20
C VAL A 41 -18.51 5.60 0.50
N ARG A 42 -19.81 5.32 0.59
CA ARG A 42 -20.33 3.98 0.87
C ARG A 42 -20.41 3.06 -0.35
N TRP A 43 -20.12 3.57 -1.54
CA TRP A 43 -20.21 2.80 -2.79
C TRP A 43 -18.90 2.09 -3.15
N VAL A 44 -17.82 2.38 -2.45
CA VAL A 44 -16.55 1.70 -2.66
C VAL A 44 -16.60 0.32 -2.02
N LYS A 45 -16.09 -0.69 -2.74
CA LYS A 45 -15.83 -2.01 -2.18
C LYS A 45 -14.38 -2.06 -1.70
N VAL A 46 -14.18 -2.60 -0.52
CA VAL A 46 -12.84 -2.79 0.05
C VAL A 46 -12.55 -4.28 0.09
N GLU A 47 -11.42 -4.68 -0.49
CA GLU A 47 -10.94 -6.05 -0.54
C GLU A 47 -9.95 -6.28 0.60
N THR A 48 -10.18 -7.32 1.36
CA THR A 48 -9.33 -7.73 2.49
C THR A 48 -8.37 -8.84 2.15
N ASP A 49 -8.73 -9.70 1.18
CA ASP A 49 -7.87 -10.79 0.76
C ASP A 49 -6.69 -10.28 -0.10
N MET A 50 -5.47 -10.47 0.42
CA MET A 50 -4.24 -10.06 -0.24
C MET A 50 -3.91 -10.93 -1.46
N THR A 51 -4.38 -12.17 -1.49
CA THR A 51 -4.14 -13.10 -2.60
C THR A 51 -4.81 -12.65 -3.90
N THR A 52 -5.91 -11.87 -3.80
CA THR A 52 -6.59 -11.22 -4.93
C THR A 52 -5.65 -10.30 -5.72
N TYR A 53 -4.62 -9.77 -5.07
CA TYR A 53 -3.63 -8.86 -5.68
C TYR A 53 -2.40 -9.57 -6.24
N LEU A 54 -2.27 -10.89 -6.11
CA LEU A 54 -1.24 -11.68 -6.79
C LEU A 54 -1.30 -11.47 -8.32
N PRO A 55 -0.18 -11.62 -9.02
CA PRO A 55 -0.20 -11.61 -10.48
C PRO A 55 -1.18 -12.67 -11.01
N LYS A 56 -2.01 -12.29 -11.99
CA LYS A 56 -2.97 -13.24 -12.60
C LYS A 56 -2.31 -14.47 -13.24
N THR A 57 -1.00 -14.42 -13.46
CA THR A 57 -0.18 -15.49 -14.01
C THR A 57 0.53 -16.30 -12.94
N SER A 58 0.35 -15.99 -11.65
CA SER A 58 0.90 -16.82 -10.59
C SER A 58 0.10 -18.11 -10.46
N GLU A 59 0.80 -19.19 -10.13
CA GLU A 59 0.17 -20.52 -10.02
C GLU A 59 -0.88 -20.53 -8.90
N THR A 60 -0.55 -19.91 -7.78
CA THR A 60 -1.47 -19.79 -6.64
C THR A 60 -2.75 -19.03 -7.01
N ARG A 61 -2.66 -17.89 -7.74
CA ARG A 61 -3.86 -17.16 -8.14
C ARG A 61 -4.73 -17.94 -9.11
N MET A 62 -4.12 -18.62 -10.08
CA MET A 62 -4.86 -19.48 -11.01
C MET A 62 -5.51 -20.65 -10.28
N GLY A 63 -4.82 -21.24 -9.31
CA GLY A 63 -5.39 -22.30 -8.46
C GLY A 63 -6.58 -21.81 -7.64
N LEU A 64 -6.48 -20.66 -7.00
CA LEU A 64 -7.58 -20.05 -6.26
C LEU A 64 -8.77 -19.71 -7.17
N ASP A 65 -8.54 -19.12 -8.35
CA ASP A 65 -9.61 -18.82 -9.32
C ASP A 65 -10.36 -20.11 -9.74
N ILE A 66 -9.65 -21.24 -9.95
CA ILE A 66 -10.27 -22.54 -10.27
C ILE A 66 -11.01 -23.09 -9.06
N MET A 67 -10.43 -22.93 -7.84
CA MET A 67 -11.09 -23.38 -6.62
C MET A 67 -12.41 -22.66 -6.40
N ASP A 68 -12.45 -21.35 -6.61
CA ASP A 68 -13.67 -20.54 -6.47
C ASP A 68 -14.74 -20.89 -7.52
N GLU A 69 -14.31 -21.31 -8.74
CA GLU A 69 -15.24 -21.65 -9.83
C GLU A 69 -15.79 -23.08 -9.75
N GLN A 70 -15.02 -24.02 -9.22
CA GLN A 70 -15.34 -25.45 -9.37
C GLN A 70 -15.60 -26.19 -8.06
N PHE A 71 -15.18 -25.65 -6.95
CA PHE A 71 -15.36 -26.29 -5.64
C PHE A 71 -16.17 -25.40 -4.69
N THR A 72 -16.93 -26.02 -3.81
CA THR A 72 -17.56 -25.26 -2.72
C THR A 72 -16.60 -25.22 -1.53
N THR A 73 -16.27 -24.00 -1.08
CA THR A 73 -15.54 -23.79 0.17
C THR A 73 -16.57 -23.40 1.23
N TYR A 74 -16.79 -24.30 2.19
CA TYR A 74 -17.68 -24.04 3.32
C TYR A 74 -16.98 -23.14 4.33
N GLY A 75 -17.76 -22.31 5.01
CA GLY A 75 -17.22 -21.49 6.09
C GLY A 75 -16.75 -22.34 7.26
N SER A 76 -15.64 -21.95 7.88
CA SER A 76 -15.07 -22.66 9.02
C SER A 76 -14.62 -21.70 10.14
N ALA A 77 -14.56 -22.22 11.35
CA ALA A 77 -14.02 -21.52 12.50
C ALA A 77 -13.31 -22.49 13.46
N ASP A 78 -12.13 -22.12 13.93
CA ASP A 78 -11.46 -22.79 15.02
C ASP A 78 -11.81 -22.09 16.32
N VAL A 79 -12.43 -22.81 17.24
CA VAL A 79 -12.90 -22.30 18.52
C VAL A 79 -12.17 -23.01 19.65
N MET A 80 -11.24 -22.30 20.28
CA MET A 80 -10.59 -22.79 21.50
C MET A 80 -11.41 -22.38 22.71
N VAL A 81 -11.72 -23.35 23.59
CA VAL A 81 -12.33 -23.11 24.88
C VAL A 81 -11.32 -23.40 25.98
N ALA A 82 -10.99 -22.40 26.78
CA ALA A 82 -10.02 -22.50 27.85
C ALA A 82 -10.70 -22.92 29.17
N ASN A 83 -9.92 -23.52 30.08
CA ASN A 83 -10.37 -23.93 31.41
C ASN A 83 -11.54 -24.93 31.41
N ILE A 84 -11.55 -25.86 30.45
CA ILE A 84 -12.58 -26.90 30.29
C ILE A 84 -12.02 -28.29 30.60
N THR A 85 -12.73 -29.13 31.34
CA THR A 85 -12.33 -30.50 31.61
C THR A 85 -12.60 -31.40 30.40
N PRO A 86 -11.88 -32.55 30.23
CA PRO A 86 -12.11 -33.46 29.10
C PRO A 86 -13.59 -33.90 28.96
N THR A 87 -14.22 -34.27 30.06
CA THR A 87 -15.64 -34.69 30.03
C THR A 87 -16.58 -33.59 29.64
N GLU A 88 -16.32 -32.36 30.09
CA GLU A 88 -17.11 -31.20 29.67
C GLU A 88 -16.83 -30.84 28.21
N ALA A 89 -15.61 -31.06 27.73
CA ALA A 89 -15.26 -30.84 26.34
C ALA A 89 -15.97 -31.82 25.40
N ASP A 90 -16.03 -33.11 25.79
CA ASP A 90 -16.81 -34.13 25.06
C ASP A 90 -18.30 -33.80 25.03
N GLU A 91 -18.88 -33.45 26.20
CA GLU A 91 -20.30 -33.04 26.26
C GLU A 91 -20.60 -31.78 25.44
N LEU A 92 -19.61 -30.86 25.36
CA LEU A 92 -19.77 -29.64 24.60
C LEU A 92 -19.67 -29.89 23.09
N SER A 93 -18.79 -30.80 22.66
CA SER A 93 -18.68 -31.25 21.28
C SER A 93 -20.01 -31.79 20.75
N ASP A 94 -20.65 -32.73 21.51
CA ASP A 94 -21.98 -33.28 21.15
C ASP A 94 -23.02 -32.18 20.94
N ARG A 95 -23.03 -31.20 21.86
CA ARG A 95 -24.01 -30.10 21.79
C ARG A 95 -23.75 -29.09 20.68
N LEU A 96 -22.48 -28.82 20.38
CA LEU A 96 -22.12 -27.91 19.28
C LEU A 96 -22.48 -28.52 17.93
N THR A 97 -22.34 -29.83 17.76
CA THR A 97 -22.77 -30.54 16.56
C THR A 97 -24.25 -30.46 16.29
N GLU A 98 -25.11 -30.40 17.38
CA GLU A 98 -26.55 -30.26 17.24
C GLU A 98 -27.01 -28.82 16.90
N LEU A 99 -26.09 -27.84 16.91
CA LEU A 99 -26.46 -26.45 16.61
C LEU A 99 -26.79 -26.28 15.13
N LYS A 100 -27.92 -25.62 14.88
CA LYS A 100 -28.37 -25.35 13.51
C LYS A 100 -27.33 -24.53 12.73
N GLY A 101 -26.86 -25.06 11.60
CA GLY A 101 -25.90 -24.43 10.71
C GLY A 101 -24.48 -24.92 10.94
N VAL A 102 -24.25 -25.83 11.87
CA VAL A 102 -23.02 -26.60 12.02
C VAL A 102 -23.17 -27.88 11.19
N GLN A 103 -22.33 -28.07 10.20
CA GLN A 103 -22.30 -29.25 9.35
C GLN A 103 -21.44 -30.35 9.95
N MET A 104 -20.24 -29.99 10.37
CA MET A 104 -19.26 -30.92 10.90
C MET A 104 -18.44 -30.22 12.01
N LEU A 105 -18.16 -30.97 13.05
CA LEU A 105 -17.27 -30.55 14.13
C LEU A 105 -16.18 -31.59 14.26
N ASP A 106 -14.93 -31.14 14.09
CA ASP A 106 -13.75 -31.97 14.28
C ASP A 106 -13.23 -31.75 15.71
N TYR A 107 -13.37 -32.76 16.56
CA TYR A 107 -12.90 -32.77 17.93
C TYR A 107 -12.70 -34.21 18.38
N ASP A 108 -11.57 -34.49 18.96
CA ASP A 108 -11.26 -35.77 19.62
C ASP A 108 -10.45 -35.54 20.91
N ASP A 109 -10.20 -36.58 21.67
CA ASP A 109 -9.43 -36.55 22.91
C ASP A 109 -7.89 -36.60 22.69
N THR A 110 -7.44 -36.46 21.46
CA THR A 110 -6.00 -36.41 21.12
C THR A 110 -5.37 -35.08 21.52
N THR A 111 -4.05 -35.00 21.45
CA THR A 111 -3.30 -33.78 21.77
C THR A 111 -3.52 -32.65 20.77
N ASP A 112 -4.10 -32.94 19.60
CA ASP A 112 -4.37 -31.97 18.57
C ASP A 112 -5.63 -31.15 18.87
N HIS A 113 -6.58 -31.74 19.60
CA HIS A 113 -7.84 -31.09 19.97
C HIS A 113 -8.03 -30.87 21.47
N TYR A 114 -7.29 -31.59 22.35
CA TYR A 114 -7.33 -31.36 23.79
C TYR A 114 -5.94 -31.25 24.41
N ASN A 115 -5.61 -30.08 24.94
CA ASN A 115 -4.33 -29.83 25.63
C ASN A 115 -4.50 -29.97 27.13
N LYS A 116 -3.87 -31.03 27.68
CA LYS A 116 -3.91 -31.37 29.13
C LYS A 116 -3.17 -30.39 30.01
N ASP A 117 -2.16 -29.71 29.49
CA ASP A 117 -1.31 -28.81 30.27
C ASP A 117 -2.02 -27.45 30.47
N SER A 118 -2.71 -26.94 29.46
CA SER A 118 -3.49 -25.72 29.51
C SER A 118 -4.97 -25.94 29.87
N VAL A 119 -5.42 -27.21 29.94
CA VAL A 119 -6.83 -27.56 30.19
C VAL A 119 -7.75 -26.86 29.19
N SER A 120 -7.45 -27.01 27.90
CA SER A 120 -8.15 -26.33 26.82
C SER A 120 -8.55 -27.31 25.74
N ALA A 121 -9.69 -27.06 25.07
CA ALA A 121 -10.20 -27.82 23.94
C ALA A 121 -10.23 -26.94 22.68
N LEU A 122 -9.92 -27.50 21.52
CA LEU A 122 -10.02 -26.87 20.21
C LEU A 122 -11.08 -27.59 19.39
N TYR A 123 -12.07 -26.85 18.95
CA TYR A 123 -13.14 -27.32 18.08
C TYR A 123 -12.99 -26.70 16.71
N SER A 124 -12.74 -27.52 15.68
CA SER A 124 -12.73 -27.08 14.28
C SER A 124 -14.12 -27.30 13.70
N ILE A 125 -14.83 -26.21 13.50
CA ILE A 125 -16.24 -26.20 13.08
C ILE A 125 -16.34 -25.87 11.60
N THR A 126 -17.02 -26.71 10.82
CA THR A 126 -17.44 -26.43 9.45
C THR A 126 -18.93 -26.15 9.42
N PHE A 127 -19.34 -25.07 8.75
CA PHE A 127 -20.74 -24.65 8.66
C PHE A 127 -21.42 -25.21 7.41
N ASP A 128 -22.75 -25.30 7.42
CA ASP A 128 -23.60 -25.80 6.30
C ASP A 128 -23.62 -24.86 5.07
N TYR A 129 -22.96 -23.71 5.15
CA TYR A 129 -23.09 -22.64 4.17
C TYR A 129 -21.72 -22.30 3.58
N PRO A 130 -21.67 -21.88 2.28
CA PRO A 130 -20.45 -21.32 1.70
C PRO A 130 -19.91 -20.15 2.52
N GLU A 131 -18.59 -19.96 2.47
CA GLU A 131 -17.88 -18.94 3.26
C GLU A 131 -18.39 -17.52 3.03
N ASP A 132 -18.89 -17.20 1.85
CA ASP A 132 -19.40 -15.89 1.44
C ASP A 132 -20.91 -15.67 1.72
N ASP A 133 -21.61 -16.68 2.27
CA ASP A 133 -23.04 -16.58 2.61
C ASP A 133 -23.24 -15.92 3.99
N ASP A 134 -24.13 -14.94 4.07
CA ASP A 134 -24.51 -14.29 5.33
C ASP A 134 -25.03 -15.28 6.40
N GLN A 135 -25.61 -16.41 5.99
CA GLN A 135 -26.07 -17.45 6.89
C GLN A 135 -24.94 -18.13 7.66
N CYS A 136 -23.73 -18.16 7.08
CA CYS A 136 -22.55 -18.68 7.74
C CYS A 136 -22.18 -17.81 8.96
N LEU A 137 -22.25 -16.48 8.82
CA LEU A 137 -22.04 -15.55 9.94
C LEU A 137 -23.09 -15.70 11.02
N GLU A 138 -24.37 -15.89 10.64
CA GLU A 138 -25.42 -16.15 11.61
C GLU A 138 -25.20 -17.47 12.36
N ALA A 139 -24.62 -18.49 11.71
CA ALA A 139 -24.28 -19.76 12.36
C ALA A 139 -23.11 -19.57 13.35
N LEU A 140 -22.06 -18.83 12.95
CA LEU A 140 -20.96 -18.48 13.84
C LEU A 140 -21.42 -17.68 15.07
N ASP A 141 -22.33 -16.71 14.87
CA ASP A 141 -22.87 -15.92 15.96
C ASP A 141 -23.68 -16.80 16.94
N ARG A 142 -24.43 -17.79 16.44
CA ARG A 142 -25.12 -18.78 17.32
C ARG A 142 -24.13 -19.60 18.14
N VAL A 143 -23.01 -20.04 17.56
CA VAL A 143 -21.94 -20.73 18.29
C VAL A 143 -21.36 -19.82 19.37
N LYS A 144 -21.04 -18.58 19.05
CA LYS A 144 -20.52 -17.60 20.02
C LYS A 144 -21.53 -17.29 21.13
N GLU A 145 -22.81 -17.16 20.81
CA GLU A 145 -23.86 -16.94 21.80
C GLU A 145 -24.04 -18.14 22.73
N TYR A 146 -23.97 -19.36 22.18
CA TYR A 146 -24.04 -20.60 22.98
C TYR A 146 -22.83 -20.71 23.93
N LEU A 147 -21.66 -20.28 23.52
CA LEU A 147 -20.41 -20.33 24.29
C LEU A 147 -20.16 -19.06 25.14
N ALA A 148 -21.13 -18.17 25.27
CA ALA A 148 -20.98 -16.88 25.96
C ALA A 148 -20.55 -16.97 27.44
N ASP A 149 -20.84 -18.08 28.11
CA ASP A 149 -20.45 -18.33 29.50
C ASP A 149 -19.05 -18.97 29.63
N TYR A 150 -18.39 -19.31 28.53
CA TYR A 150 -17.06 -19.91 28.48
C TYR A 150 -15.99 -18.87 28.11
N ASP A 151 -14.74 -19.18 28.43
CA ASP A 151 -13.56 -18.40 28.00
C ASP A 151 -13.12 -18.88 26.62
N ILE A 152 -13.57 -18.19 25.57
CA ILE A 152 -13.44 -18.61 24.17
C ILE A 152 -12.46 -17.74 23.39
N TYR A 153 -11.75 -18.36 22.47
CA TYR A 153 -10.89 -17.74 21.47
C TYR A 153 -11.30 -18.28 20.10
N VAL A 154 -11.73 -17.40 19.20
CA VAL A 154 -12.28 -17.79 17.90
C VAL A 154 -11.39 -17.27 16.78
N SER A 155 -10.80 -18.19 16.01
CA SER A 155 -10.07 -17.92 14.77
C SER A 155 -10.93 -18.31 13.58
N THR A 156 -11.17 -17.36 12.66
CA THR A 156 -11.99 -17.59 11.47
C THR A 156 -11.73 -16.54 10.40
N SER A 157 -11.84 -16.94 9.12
CA SER A 157 -11.86 -16.04 7.96
C SER A 157 -13.24 -15.40 7.73
N LEU A 158 -14.29 -15.90 8.41
CA LEU A 158 -15.66 -15.48 8.17
C LEU A 158 -15.89 -14.01 8.55
N GLY A 159 -16.56 -13.29 7.65
CA GLY A 159 -16.97 -11.90 7.86
C GLY A 159 -15.86 -10.88 7.66
N ASN A 160 -16.26 -9.61 7.70
CA ASN A 160 -15.34 -8.47 7.53
C ASN A 160 -14.79 -7.97 8.88
N THR A 161 -14.61 -8.83 9.87
CA THR A 161 -14.20 -8.46 11.25
C THR A 161 -12.84 -7.77 11.26
N GLN A 162 -11.90 -8.22 10.42
CA GLN A 162 -10.59 -7.59 10.28
C GLN A 162 -10.69 -6.18 9.71
N GLN A 163 -11.49 -5.99 8.64
CA GLN A 163 -11.71 -4.66 8.04
C GLN A 163 -12.37 -3.70 9.03
N GLU A 164 -13.41 -4.12 9.73
CA GLU A 164 -14.11 -3.29 10.73
C GLU A 164 -13.17 -2.85 11.86
N THR A 165 -12.33 -3.75 12.33
CA THR A 165 -11.31 -3.48 13.34
C THR A 165 -10.30 -2.46 12.84
N ILE A 166 -9.74 -2.65 11.64
CA ILE A 166 -8.77 -1.73 11.02
C ILE A 166 -9.42 -0.35 10.80
N ASP A 167 -10.65 -0.30 10.29
CA ASP A 167 -11.38 0.95 10.08
C ASP A 167 -11.65 1.70 11.39
N ALA A 168 -11.92 0.98 12.49
CA ALA A 168 -12.06 1.58 13.82
C ALA A 168 -10.73 2.14 14.32
N GLU A 169 -9.64 1.42 14.16
CA GLU A 169 -8.29 1.86 14.51
C GLU A 169 -7.86 3.08 13.72
N VAL A 170 -8.04 3.06 12.40
CA VAL A 170 -7.73 4.17 11.50
C VAL A 170 -8.52 5.43 11.88
N ARG A 171 -9.81 5.31 12.23
CA ARG A 171 -10.60 6.46 12.72
C ARG A 171 -9.98 7.08 13.96
N VAL A 172 -9.54 6.28 14.92
CA VAL A 172 -8.88 6.77 16.15
C VAL A 172 -7.55 7.44 15.80
N ILE A 173 -6.72 6.82 14.97
CA ILE A 173 -5.44 7.37 14.51
C ILE A 173 -5.65 8.73 13.82
N MET A 174 -6.66 8.83 12.93
CA MET A 174 -6.97 10.09 12.22
C MET A 174 -7.33 11.22 13.19
N VAL A 175 -8.04 10.94 14.27
CA VAL A 175 -8.33 11.95 15.32
C VAL A 175 -7.04 12.42 15.99
N TYR A 176 -6.16 11.51 16.40
CA TYR A 176 -4.88 11.89 17.01
C TYR A 176 -3.99 12.69 16.05
N VAL A 177 -3.88 12.24 14.80
CA VAL A 177 -3.12 12.96 13.77
C VAL A 177 -3.70 14.35 13.53
N ALA A 178 -5.02 14.49 13.44
CA ALA A 178 -5.66 15.81 13.28
C ALA A 178 -5.36 16.75 14.46
N VAL A 179 -5.43 16.26 15.69
CA VAL A 179 -5.07 17.05 16.90
C VAL A 179 -3.60 17.49 16.84
N ILE A 180 -2.70 16.59 16.47
CA ILE A 180 -1.26 16.90 16.38
C ILE A 180 -0.99 17.92 15.27
N ILE A 181 -1.65 17.78 14.11
CA ILE A 181 -1.56 18.77 13.04
C ILE A 181 -1.96 20.16 13.54
N VAL A 182 -3.08 20.27 14.25
CA VAL A 182 -3.51 21.56 14.84
C VAL A 182 -2.43 22.12 15.76
N ILE A 183 -1.87 21.29 16.64
CA ILE A 183 -0.82 21.72 17.58
C ILE A 183 0.44 22.17 16.81
N VAL A 184 0.90 21.39 15.84
CA VAL A 184 2.09 21.72 15.03
C VAL A 184 1.86 23.02 14.27
N LEU A 185 0.69 23.18 13.61
CA LEU A 185 0.35 24.40 12.88
C LEU A 185 0.25 25.61 13.80
N LEU A 186 -0.31 25.49 15.00
CA LEU A 186 -0.35 26.57 15.97
C LEU A 186 1.05 27.03 16.43
N LEU A 187 2.00 26.09 16.51
CA LEU A 187 3.39 26.39 16.90
C LEU A 187 4.24 26.93 15.75
N THR A 188 3.94 26.51 14.49
CA THR A 188 4.78 26.86 13.34
C THR A 188 4.22 28.00 12.50
N SER A 189 2.90 28.28 12.58
CA SER A 189 2.29 29.41 11.89
C SER A 189 2.72 30.77 12.53
N GLN A 190 2.54 31.83 11.78
CA GLN A 190 2.82 33.19 12.24
C GLN A 190 1.55 33.94 12.67
N THR A 191 0.38 33.36 12.32
CA THR A 191 -0.93 33.94 12.65
C THR A 191 -1.92 32.84 12.97
N TYR A 192 -2.74 33.01 14.03
CA TYR A 192 -3.75 31.99 14.37
C TYR A 192 -4.82 31.80 13.31
N ALA A 193 -5.15 32.82 12.51
CA ALA A 193 -6.13 32.73 11.44
C ALA A 193 -5.62 31.93 10.21
N GLU A 194 -4.33 31.65 10.10
CA GLU A 194 -3.74 30.77 9.08
C GLU A 194 -4.18 29.31 9.28
N VAL A 195 -4.27 28.87 10.52
CA VAL A 195 -4.55 27.47 10.86
C VAL A 195 -5.89 26.98 10.30
N PRO A 196 -7.04 27.67 10.50
CA PRO A 196 -8.29 27.26 9.88
C PRO A 196 -8.27 27.29 8.35
N VAL A 197 -7.52 28.18 7.70
CA VAL A 197 -7.38 28.18 6.23
C VAL A 197 -6.72 26.88 5.76
N LEU A 198 -5.62 26.51 6.40
CA LEU A 198 -4.88 25.28 6.08
C LEU A 198 -5.74 24.03 6.32
N ILE A 199 -6.39 23.93 7.48
CA ILE A 199 -7.23 22.79 7.84
C ILE A 199 -8.43 22.66 6.92
N LEU A 200 -9.16 23.74 6.63
CA LEU A 200 -10.33 23.69 5.75
C LEU A 200 -9.95 23.32 4.31
N THR A 201 -8.84 23.85 3.79
CA THR A 201 -8.32 23.49 2.47
C THR A 201 -8.04 21.99 2.39
N PHE A 202 -7.40 21.46 3.41
CA PHE A 202 -7.05 20.07 3.54
C PHE A 202 -8.29 19.17 3.65
N VAL A 203 -9.24 19.47 4.55
CA VAL A 203 -10.48 18.70 4.75
C VAL A 203 -11.27 18.60 3.44
N VAL A 204 -11.35 19.67 2.67
CA VAL A 204 -12.00 19.62 1.36
C VAL A 204 -11.29 18.67 0.40
N GLY A 205 -9.95 18.73 0.33
CA GLY A 205 -9.17 17.79 -0.50
C GLY A 205 -9.40 16.31 -0.10
N MET A 206 -9.45 16.02 1.20
CA MET A 206 -9.70 14.69 1.74
C MET A 206 -11.12 14.20 1.41
N ILE A 207 -12.13 15.03 1.64
CA ILE A 207 -13.52 14.71 1.33
C ILE A 207 -13.69 14.38 -0.15
N LEU A 208 -13.12 15.19 -1.05
CA LEU A 208 -13.19 14.95 -2.49
C LEU A 208 -12.47 13.65 -2.90
N ASN A 209 -11.34 13.33 -2.26
CA ASN A 209 -10.62 12.10 -2.51
C ASN A 209 -11.44 10.87 -2.07
N MET A 210 -11.91 10.84 -0.84
CA MET A 210 -12.71 9.72 -0.31
C MET A 210 -13.98 9.51 -1.13
N GLY A 211 -14.69 10.60 -1.46
CA GLY A 211 -15.95 10.53 -2.19
C GLY A 211 -15.84 10.11 -3.66
N THR A 212 -14.63 10.03 -4.19
CA THR A 212 -14.39 9.57 -5.57
C THR A 212 -13.76 8.17 -5.64
N ASN A 213 -13.53 7.51 -4.50
CA ASN A 213 -12.94 6.16 -4.47
C ASN A 213 -13.82 5.13 -5.21
N PHE A 214 -15.15 5.26 -5.17
CA PHE A 214 -16.07 4.38 -5.88
C PHE A 214 -15.78 4.28 -7.40
N MET A 215 -15.16 5.30 -7.99
CA MET A 215 -14.77 5.28 -9.41
C MET A 215 -13.66 4.27 -9.71
N LEU A 216 -12.96 3.79 -8.70
CA LEU A 216 -11.91 2.78 -8.81
C LEU A 216 -12.48 1.35 -8.71
N GLY A 217 -13.77 1.21 -8.35
CA GLY A 217 -14.43 -0.06 -8.14
C GLY A 217 -14.07 -0.67 -6.79
N THR A 218 -13.19 -1.66 -6.78
CA THR A 218 -12.65 -2.29 -5.56
C THR A 218 -11.26 -1.74 -5.26
N ILE A 219 -10.99 -1.43 -4.00
CA ILE A 219 -9.67 -1.00 -3.51
C ILE A 219 -9.26 -1.88 -2.32
N SER A 220 -7.95 -2.06 -2.11
CA SER A 220 -7.48 -2.83 -0.96
C SER A 220 -7.70 -2.08 0.36
N PHE A 221 -7.87 -2.83 1.44
CA PHE A 221 -7.97 -2.27 2.79
C PHE A 221 -6.72 -1.47 3.18
N VAL A 222 -5.53 -1.90 2.73
CA VAL A 222 -4.26 -1.19 2.93
C VAL A 222 -4.30 0.16 2.22
N SER A 223 -4.73 0.18 0.94
CA SER A 223 -4.85 1.41 0.16
C SER A 223 -5.85 2.38 0.79
N ASN A 224 -7.02 1.86 1.23
CA ASN A 224 -8.04 2.67 1.89
C ASN A 224 -7.52 3.31 3.19
N SER A 225 -6.87 2.53 4.04
CA SER A 225 -6.39 2.97 5.35
C SER A 225 -5.20 3.91 5.26
N VAL A 226 -4.17 3.52 4.52
CA VAL A 226 -2.90 4.25 4.44
C VAL A 226 -3.05 5.54 3.64
N THR A 227 -3.80 5.54 2.53
CA THR A 227 -3.97 6.73 1.69
C THR A 227 -4.62 7.88 2.45
N ASN A 228 -5.63 7.61 3.29
CA ASN A 228 -6.32 8.65 4.04
C ASN A 228 -5.38 9.36 5.03
N ILE A 229 -4.53 8.62 5.72
CA ILE A 229 -3.58 9.18 6.68
C ILE A 229 -2.42 9.87 5.97
N LEU A 230 -1.89 9.28 4.88
CA LEU A 230 -0.82 9.89 4.11
C LEU A 230 -1.26 11.16 3.39
N GLN A 231 -2.48 11.24 2.90
CA GLN A 231 -3.01 12.46 2.32
C GLN A 231 -2.98 13.61 3.33
N LEU A 232 -3.28 13.33 4.59
CA LEU A 232 -3.19 14.28 5.69
C LEU A 232 -1.77 14.87 5.81
N ALA A 233 -0.75 14.03 5.73
CA ALA A 233 0.62 14.44 5.88
C ALA A 233 1.19 15.16 4.65
N LEU A 234 0.85 14.70 3.43
CA LEU A 234 1.44 15.19 2.18
C LEU A 234 0.77 16.47 1.64
N SER A 235 -0.52 16.68 1.91
CA SER A 235 -1.26 17.81 1.32
C SER A 235 -0.97 19.16 1.97
N LEU A 236 -0.49 19.17 3.21
CA LEU A 236 -0.20 20.39 3.95
C LEU A 236 0.96 21.19 3.38
N ASP A 237 1.95 20.53 2.80
CA ASP A 237 3.13 21.18 2.21
C ASP A 237 2.75 22.17 1.12
N TYR A 238 1.86 21.79 0.24
CA TYR A 238 1.38 22.66 -0.84
C TYR A 238 0.64 23.88 -0.32
N ALA A 239 -0.17 23.70 0.71
CA ALA A 239 -0.90 24.80 1.33
C ALA A 239 0.04 25.77 2.08
N ILE A 240 1.07 25.26 2.76
CA ILE A 240 2.08 26.07 3.44
C ILE A 240 2.91 26.89 2.46
N ILE A 241 3.33 26.34 1.32
CA ILE A 241 4.04 27.06 0.26
C ILE A 241 3.21 28.24 -0.22
N PHE A 242 1.93 28.00 -0.56
CA PHE A 242 1.04 29.07 -1.01
C PHE A 242 0.82 30.14 0.08
N CYS A 243 0.65 29.73 1.34
CA CYS A 243 0.46 30.66 2.44
C CYS A 243 1.71 31.52 2.70
N ASN A 244 2.91 30.99 2.53
CA ASN A 244 4.16 31.73 2.65
C ASN A 244 4.29 32.80 1.55
N HIS A 245 4.01 32.47 0.30
CA HIS A 245 3.96 33.44 -0.78
C HIS A 245 2.91 34.52 -0.51
N PHE A 246 1.73 34.13 -0.03
CA PHE A 246 0.70 35.11 0.34
C PHE A 246 1.16 36.07 1.43
N LYS A 247 1.81 35.58 2.48
CA LYS A 247 2.35 36.45 3.56
C LYS A 247 3.41 37.44 3.06
N GLU A 248 4.25 37.02 2.12
CA GLU A 248 5.29 37.86 1.51
C GLU A 248 4.64 38.96 0.66
N GLU A 249 3.72 38.62 -0.25
CA GLU A 249 3.08 39.58 -1.13
C GLU A 249 2.12 40.54 -0.39
N HIS A 250 1.44 40.05 0.66
CA HIS A 250 0.49 40.88 1.44
C HIS A 250 1.14 41.99 2.26
N GLN A 251 2.48 41.92 2.45
CA GLN A 251 3.20 43.06 3.06
C GLN A 251 3.29 44.27 2.18
N THR A 252 3.21 44.10 0.87
CA THR A 252 3.42 45.15 -0.15
C THR A 252 2.19 45.50 -0.96
N MET A 253 1.17 44.60 -1.01
CA MET A 253 -0.01 44.69 -1.85
C MET A 253 -1.32 44.57 -1.07
N PRO A 254 -2.45 45.11 -1.62
CA PRO A 254 -3.77 44.87 -1.07
C PRO A 254 -4.15 43.38 -1.12
N LEU A 255 -5.02 42.92 -0.21
CA LEU A 255 -5.41 41.53 -0.02
C LEU A 255 -5.71 40.76 -1.32
N LYS A 256 -6.56 41.33 -2.20
CA LYS A 256 -6.98 40.65 -3.45
C LYS A 256 -5.82 40.45 -4.41
N GLU A 257 -5.04 41.49 -4.64
CA GLU A 257 -3.85 41.48 -5.49
C GLU A 257 -2.78 40.54 -4.95
N ALA A 258 -2.56 40.56 -3.62
CA ALA A 258 -1.63 39.66 -2.95
C ALA A 258 -2.02 38.18 -3.13
N VAL A 259 -3.31 37.82 -3.05
CA VAL A 259 -3.80 36.44 -3.32
C VAL A 259 -3.60 36.05 -4.78
N ILE A 260 -3.86 36.96 -5.74
CA ILE A 260 -3.68 36.69 -7.16
C ILE A 260 -2.21 36.48 -7.49
N GLU A 261 -1.33 37.35 -7.01
CA GLU A 261 0.11 37.29 -7.29
C GLU A 261 0.74 36.05 -6.64
N SER A 262 0.41 35.79 -5.36
CA SER A 262 0.91 34.62 -4.66
C SER A 262 0.43 33.30 -5.30
N LEU A 263 -0.82 33.23 -5.77
CA LEU A 263 -1.32 32.05 -6.48
C LEU A 263 -0.58 31.86 -7.81
N SER A 264 -0.36 32.96 -8.56
CA SER A 264 0.39 32.92 -9.82
C SER A 264 1.80 32.37 -9.66
N LYS A 265 2.48 32.72 -8.54
CA LYS A 265 3.83 32.25 -8.21
C LYS A 265 3.81 30.81 -7.67
N SER A 266 2.79 30.46 -6.89
CA SER A 266 2.71 29.15 -6.23
C SER A 266 2.33 28.01 -7.19
N ILE A 267 1.51 28.27 -8.23
CA ILE A 267 1.09 27.20 -9.17
C ILE A 267 2.30 26.46 -9.78
N PRO A 268 3.30 27.14 -10.39
CA PRO A 268 4.44 26.44 -10.97
C PRO A 268 5.29 25.68 -9.93
N GLU A 269 5.49 26.27 -8.74
CA GLU A 269 6.31 25.68 -7.68
C GLU A 269 5.64 24.42 -7.11
N ILE A 270 4.36 24.52 -6.71
CA ILE A 270 3.59 23.38 -6.19
C ILE A 270 3.43 22.29 -7.26
N SER A 271 3.17 22.66 -8.52
CA SER A 271 3.02 21.68 -9.61
C SER A 271 4.33 20.94 -9.86
N SER A 272 5.48 21.60 -9.76
CA SER A 272 6.78 20.95 -9.89
C SER A 272 7.06 19.98 -8.74
N SER A 273 6.79 20.37 -7.50
CA SER A 273 6.92 19.51 -6.32
C SER A 273 5.96 18.32 -6.38
N SER A 274 4.68 18.56 -6.62
CA SER A 274 3.70 17.47 -6.74
C SER A 274 4.01 16.49 -7.87
N LEU A 275 4.61 16.94 -8.96
CA LEU A 275 5.02 16.07 -10.06
C LEU A 275 6.17 15.13 -9.66
N THR A 276 7.09 15.56 -8.79
CA THR A 276 8.13 14.67 -8.24
C THR A 276 7.53 13.60 -7.34
N THR A 277 6.57 13.98 -6.48
CA THR A 277 5.87 13.04 -5.60
C THR A 277 5.05 12.03 -6.40
N VAL A 278 4.27 12.50 -7.37
CA VAL A 278 3.53 11.64 -8.32
C VAL A 278 4.50 10.74 -9.09
N GLY A 279 5.65 11.28 -9.54
CA GLY A 279 6.67 10.53 -10.25
C GLY A 279 7.24 9.36 -9.46
N GLY A 280 7.47 9.54 -8.16
CA GLY A 280 7.87 8.46 -7.26
C GLY A 280 6.80 7.36 -7.15
N LEU A 281 5.53 7.75 -7.03
CA LEU A 281 4.41 6.82 -6.92
C LEU A 281 4.07 6.10 -8.23
N VAL A 282 4.32 6.71 -9.37
CA VAL A 282 4.12 6.08 -10.70
C VAL A 282 4.96 4.81 -10.85
N ALA A 283 6.10 4.71 -10.18
CA ALA A 283 6.91 3.50 -10.19
C ALA A 283 6.14 2.27 -9.67
N MET A 284 5.24 2.44 -8.72
CA MET A 284 4.41 1.37 -8.16
C MET A 284 3.37 0.82 -9.17
N LEU A 285 3.02 1.59 -10.22
CA LEU A 285 2.14 1.09 -11.29
C LEU A 285 2.77 -0.03 -12.12
N PHE A 286 4.09 -0.18 -12.06
CA PHE A 286 4.84 -1.21 -12.80
C PHE A 286 5.12 -2.45 -11.98
N MET A 287 4.61 -2.54 -10.75
CA MET A 287 4.72 -3.73 -9.91
C MET A 287 3.90 -4.88 -10.48
N GLN A 288 4.43 -6.08 -10.35
CA GLN A 288 3.70 -7.32 -10.65
C GLN A 288 2.63 -7.59 -9.59
N PHE A 289 2.95 -7.32 -8.33
CA PHE A 289 2.00 -7.39 -7.24
C PHE A 289 1.03 -6.20 -7.31
N ARG A 290 -0.22 -6.49 -7.64
CA ARG A 290 -1.23 -5.50 -8.05
C ARG A 290 -1.62 -4.50 -6.96
N ILE A 291 -1.37 -4.81 -5.70
CA ILE A 291 -1.63 -3.87 -4.60
C ILE A 291 -0.79 -2.58 -4.72
N GLY A 292 0.42 -2.68 -5.30
CA GLY A 292 1.25 -1.51 -5.59
C GLY A 292 0.56 -0.55 -6.55
N SER A 293 -0.05 -1.07 -7.63
CA SER A 293 -0.81 -0.25 -8.58
C SER A 293 -2.08 0.32 -7.97
N ASP A 294 -2.80 -0.45 -7.14
CA ASP A 294 -3.99 0.00 -6.42
C ASP A 294 -3.66 1.19 -5.50
N MET A 295 -2.65 1.03 -4.65
CA MET A 295 -2.19 2.09 -3.76
C MET A 295 -1.65 3.31 -4.52
N ALA A 296 -0.90 3.10 -5.61
CA ALA A 296 -0.37 4.19 -6.43
C ALA A 296 -1.50 5.07 -6.98
N VAL A 297 -2.55 4.46 -7.55
CA VAL A 297 -3.70 5.19 -8.09
C VAL A 297 -4.43 5.96 -6.98
N CYS A 298 -4.66 5.35 -5.82
CA CYS A 298 -5.28 5.99 -4.67
C CYS A 298 -4.46 7.20 -4.17
N LEU A 299 -3.13 7.05 -4.02
CA LEU A 299 -2.24 8.11 -3.57
C LEU A 299 -2.07 9.23 -4.61
N ILE A 300 -1.88 8.91 -5.89
CA ILE A 300 -1.77 9.90 -6.97
C ILE A 300 -3.06 10.73 -7.03
N LYS A 301 -4.22 10.07 -6.98
CA LYS A 301 -5.52 10.74 -6.94
C LYS A 301 -5.62 11.67 -5.72
N SER A 302 -5.17 11.23 -4.54
CA SER A 302 -5.19 12.02 -3.31
C SER A 302 -4.34 13.30 -3.42
N ILE A 303 -3.14 13.20 -4.02
CA ILE A 303 -2.26 14.35 -4.27
C ILE A 303 -2.90 15.34 -5.26
N LEU A 304 -3.52 14.83 -6.33
CA LEU A 304 -4.20 15.69 -7.31
C LEU A 304 -5.37 16.45 -6.68
N PHE A 305 -6.18 15.81 -5.83
CA PHE A 305 -7.26 16.50 -5.11
C PHE A 305 -6.75 17.47 -4.05
N ALA A 306 -5.65 17.15 -3.37
CA ALA A 306 -4.99 18.08 -2.45
C ALA A 306 -4.50 19.34 -3.19
N MET A 307 -3.80 19.16 -4.30
CA MET A 307 -3.33 20.27 -5.16
C MET A 307 -4.49 21.10 -5.72
N LEU A 308 -5.54 20.43 -6.20
CA LEU A 308 -6.75 21.09 -6.69
C LEU A 308 -7.41 21.95 -5.58
N SER A 309 -7.50 21.41 -4.37
CA SER A 309 -8.05 22.15 -3.22
C SER A 309 -7.21 23.38 -2.87
N VAL A 310 -5.88 23.26 -2.92
CA VAL A 310 -4.98 24.41 -2.69
C VAL A 310 -5.13 25.48 -3.77
N PHE A 311 -5.22 25.12 -5.06
CA PHE A 311 -5.32 26.11 -6.13
C PHE A 311 -6.70 26.74 -6.25
N VAL A 312 -7.76 26.02 -5.93
CA VAL A 312 -9.13 26.43 -6.24
C VAL A 312 -9.89 26.90 -5.00
N VAL A 313 -9.71 26.24 -3.85
CA VAL A 313 -10.45 26.52 -2.61
C VAL A 313 -9.70 27.52 -1.72
N MET A 314 -8.41 27.30 -1.50
CA MET A 314 -7.61 28.10 -0.59
C MET A 314 -7.57 29.60 -0.91
N PRO A 315 -7.51 30.06 -2.19
CA PRO A 315 -7.60 31.49 -2.51
C PRO A 315 -8.87 32.15 -1.97
N GLY A 316 -10.01 31.45 -2.05
CA GLY A 316 -11.27 31.91 -1.49
C GLY A 316 -11.24 31.99 0.04
N LEU A 317 -10.61 31.01 0.71
CA LEU A 317 -10.43 30.99 2.15
C LEU A 317 -9.48 32.12 2.61
N LEU A 318 -8.39 32.37 1.88
CA LEU A 318 -7.48 33.49 2.15
C LEU A 318 -8.19 34.85 2.01
N MET A 319 -9.08 35.00 1.05
CA MET A 319 -9.92 36.21 0.91
C MET A 319 -10.88 36.38 2.10
N LEU A 320 -11.39 35.27 2.68
CA LEU A 320 -12.30 35.29 3.82
C LEU A 320 -11.56 35.57 5.16
N PHE A 321 -10.46 34.87 5.39
CA PHE A 321 -9.70 34.91 6.65
C PHE A 321 -8.57 35.95 6.65
N GLY A 322 -8.15 36.48 5.50
CA GLY A 322 -7.05 37.43 5.38
C GLY A 322 -7.15 38.66 6.30
N PRO A 323 -8.33 39.34 6.44
CA PRO A 323 -8.48 40.45 7.36
C PRO A 323 -8.28 40.06 8.86
N TYR A 324 -8.45 38.77 9.19
CA TYR A 324 -8.21 38.28 10.53
C TYR A 324 -6.74 37.88 10.74
N MET A 325 -6.02 37.51 9.66
CA MET A 325 -4.59 37.14 9.76
C MET A 325 -3.76 38.35 10.27
N ASP A 326 -4.06 39.56 9.83
CA ASP A 326 -3.39 40.77 10.33
C ASP A 326 -3.66 41.07 11.80
N LYS A 327 -4.85 40.68 12.31
CA LYS A 327 -5.25 40.91 13.72
C LYS A 327 -4.73 39.83 14.68
N THR A 328 -4.39 38.65 14.16
CA THR A 328 -4.01 37.47 14.96
C THR A 328 -2.53 37.13 14.87
N LYS A 329 -1.70 38.10 14.43
CA LYS A 329 -0.23 37.92 14.40
C LYS A 329 0.32 37.67 15.80
N HIS A 330 1.20 36.66 15.91
CA HIS A 330 1.89 36.34 17.14
C HIS A 330 3.38 36.15 16.89
N ARG A 331 4.15 36.02 17.98
CA ARG A 331 5.59 35.79 17.91
C ARG A 331 5.86 34.46 17.20
N ASN A 332 6.81 34.45 16.26
CA ASN A 332 7.28 33.22 15.66
C ASN A 332 7.94 32.32 16.74
N PHE A 333 7.42 31.10 16.91
CA PHE A 333 7.96 30.14 17.87
C PHE A 333 9.09 29.30 17.27
N VAL A 334 9.19 29.22 15.93
CA VAL A 334 10.27 28.51 15.25
C VAL A 334 11.47 29.44 15.17
N PRO A 335 12.60 29.12 15.85
CA PRO A 335 13.77 29.97 15.83
C PRO A 335 14.52 29.88 14.49
N GLU A 336 15.21 30.94 14.14
CA GLU A 336 16.24 30.88 13.10
C GLU A 336 17.39 30.00 13.56
N ILE A 337 17.94 29.19 12.62
CA ILE A 337 19.03 28.25 12.90
C ILE A 337 20.31 28.55 12.09
N PRO A 338 20.88 29.77 12.18
CA PRO A 338 22.06 30.18 11.40
C PRO A 338 23.28 29.30 11.74
N PHE A 339 23.27 28.61 12.87
CA PHE A 339 24.35 27.70 13.25
C PHE A 339 24.46 26.51 12.29
N VAL A 340 23.35 26.01 11.74
CA VAL A 340 23.33 24.88 10.78
C VAL A 340 24.04 25.30 9.46
N GLY A 341 23.75 26.49 8.95
CA GLY A 341 24.40 27.03 7.75
C GLY A 341 25.91 27.28 7.99
N ARG A 342 26.29 27.79 9.17
CA ARG A 342 27.70 27.93 9.55
C ARG A 342 28.40 26.58 9.70
N PHE A 343 27.73 25.59 10.27
CA PHE A 343 28.20 24.21 10.37
C PHE A 343 28.41 23.61 8.98
N ALA A 344 27.42 23.76 8.09
CA ALA A 344 27.50 23.28 6.71
C ALA A 344 28.73 23.84 5.98
N TRP A 345 28.99 25.13 6.11
CA TRP A 345 30.17 25.76 5.52
C TRP A 345 31.47 25.21 6.10
N ARG A 346 31.54 25.02 7.42
CA ARG A 346 32.79 24.55 8.08
C ARG A 346 33.11 23.09 7.75
N THR A 347 32.07 22.23 7.62
CA THR A 347 32.21 20.78 7.45
C THR A 347 32.02 20.31 6.02
N ARG A 348 31.89 21.22 5.04
CA ARG A 348 31.54 20.90 3.65
C ARG A 348 32.48 19.90 2.97
N LYS A 349 33.76 19.78 3.40
CA LYS A 349 34.70 18.81 2.85
C LYS A 349 34.70 17.46 3.56
N VAL A 350 34.21 17.40 4.79
CA VAL A 350 34.26 16.21 5.66
C VAL A 350 32.99 15.41 5.61
N ILE A 351 31.85 16.08 5.79
CA ILE A 351 30.54 15.41 5.86
C ILE A 351 30.20 14.62 4.60
N PRO A 352 30.41 15.09 3.37
CA PRO A 352 30.11 14.28 2.18
C PRO A 352 30.93 12.98 2.09
N VAL A 353 32.18 12.99 2.60
CA VAL A 353 32.99 11.76 2.63
C VAL A 353 32.48 10.78 3.67
N ILE A 354 32.13 11.27 4.87
CA ILE A 354 31.50 10.44 5.91
C ILE A 354 30.18 9.87 5.39
N PHE A 355 29.39 10.70 4.74
CA PHE A 355 28.10 10.29 4.18
C PHE A 355 28.24 9.20 3.11
N LEU A 356 29.27 9.30 2.25
CA LEU A 356 29.54 8.25 1.27
C LEU A 356 29.82 6.89 1.97
N VAL A 357 30.59 6.88 3.05
CA VAL A 357 30.82 5.66 3.83
C VAL A 357 29.53 5.14 4.47
N VAL A 358 28.74 6.04 5.06
CA VAL A 358 27.45 5.68 5.69
C VAL A 358 26.46 5.12 4.66
N ILE A 359 26.41 5.69 3.44
CA ILE A 359 25.56 5.15 2.36
C ILE A 359 25.99 3.73 1.97
N LEU A 360 27.28 3.47 1.83
CA LEU A 360 27.77 2.13 1.46
C LEU A 360 27.44 1.10 2.54
N ILE A 361 27.57 1.48 3.82
CA ILE A 361 27.16 0.64 4.95
C ILE A 361 25.65 0.44 4.93
N GLY A 362 24.87 1.51 4.76
CA GLY A 362 23.41 1.46 4.69
C GLY A 362 22.91 0.57 3.54
N TYR A 363 23.53 0.69 2.36
CA TYR A 363 23.23 -0.16 1.21
C TYR A 363 23.47 -1.64 1.51
N HIS A 364 24.64 -1.98 2.09
CA HIS A 364 24.96 -3.35 2.44
C HIS A 364 23.93 -3.95 3.40
N PHE A 365 23.62 -3.28 4.50
CA PHE A 365 22.68 -3.77 5.51
C PHE A 365 21.21 -3.68 5.10
N SER A 366 20.85 -2.75 4.21
CA SER A 366 19.52 -2.71 3.60
C SER A 366 19.24 -3.94 2.75
N ASN A 367 20.25 -4.48 2.05
CA ASN A 367 20.10 -5.73 1.29
C ASN A 367 20.03 -6.99 2.18
N LEU A 368 20.38 -6.87 3.47
CA LEU A 368 20.25 -7.93 4.47
C LEU A 368 19.00 -7.75 5.33
N CYS A 369 18.09 -6.86 4.94
CA CYS A 369 16.83 -6.66 5.65
C CYS A 369 16.03 -7.97 5.69
N PRO A 370 15.61 -8.46 6.87
CA PRO A 370 14.82 -9.67 6.97
C PRO A 370 13.37 -9.36 6.56
N TYR A 371 13.01 -9.76 5.35
CA TYR A 371 11.64 -9.63 4.84
C TYR A 371 10.81 -10.83 5.24
N ALA A 372 9.57 -10.58 5.69
CA ALA A 372 8.55 -11.57 5.91
C ALA A 372 7.49 -11.48 4.81
N TYR A 373 6.98 -12.61 4.38
CA TYR A 373 5.94 -12.74 3.36
C TYR A 373 4.62 -13.22 3.96
N GLY A 374 4.65 -13.89 5.13
CA GLY A 374 3.50 -14.22 5.96
C GLY A 374 3.29 -13.21 7.10
N TYR A 375 2.10 -13.23 7.67
CA TYR A 375 1.73 -12.37 8.81
C TYR A 375 2.25 -12.93 10.15
N ASP A 376 2.33 -14.24 10.29
CA ASP A 376 2.60 -14.99 11.53
C ASP A 376 3.97 -14.65 12.16
N VAL A 377 4.96 -14.30 11.33
CA VAL A 377 6.32 -13.97 11.79
C VAL A 377 6.52 -12.51 12.18
N ILE A 378 5.47 -11.68 12.11
CA ILE A 378 5.55 -10.23 12.35
C ILE A 378 4.90 -9.86 13.68
N LYS A 379 5.70 -9.32 14.59
CA LYS A 379 5.19 -8.82 15.87
C LYS A 379 4.57 -7.44 15.70
N VAL A 380 3.26 -7.35 15.96
CA VAL A 380 2.53 -6.09 15.95
C VAL A 380 2.47 -5.49 17.36
N PRO A 381 2.54 -4.15 17.51
CA PRO A 381 2.50 -3.51 18.84
C PRO A 381 1.13 -3.57 19.50
N LYS A 382 0.07 -3.71 18.71
CA LYS A 382 -1.31 -3.77 19.18
C LYS A 382 -1.93 -5.09 18.75
N MET A 383 -2.46 -5.82 19.73
CA MET A 383 -3.23 -7.04 19.48
C MET A 383 -4.72 -6.71 19.43
N ASN A 384 -5.44 -7.30 18.50
CA ASN A 384 -6.90 -7.34 18.46
C ASN A 384 -7.41 -8.70 18.94
N GLU A 385 -8.73 -8.88 19.05
CA GLU A 385 -9.32 -10.12 19.54
C GLU A 385 -8.97 -11.32 18.66
N SER A 386 -8.96 -11.15 17.32
CA SER A 386 -8.59 -12.21 16.38
C SER A 386 -7.12 -12.63 16.56
N LEU A 387 -6.20 -11.68 16.61
CA LEU A 387 -4.77 -11.98 16.82
C LEU A 387 -4.49 -12.62 18.19
N ILE A 388 -5.26 -12.23 19.22
CA ILE A 388 -5.16 -12.89 20.53
C ILE A 388 -5.66 -14.33 20.43
N ALA A 389 -6.78 -14.55 19.73
CA ALA A 389 -7.31 -15.89 19.52
C ALA A 389 -6.33 -16.77 18.73
N ASP A 390 -5.79 -16.28 17.62
CA ASP A 390 -4.78 -16.97 16.82
C ASP A 390 -3.55 -17.33 17.66
N GLN A 391 -3.03 -16.36 18.45
CA GLN A 391 -1.89 -16.61 19.33
C GLN A 391 -2.19 -17.66 20.41
N MET A 392 -3.39 -17.58 21.04
CA MET A 392 -3.78 -18.52 22.08
C MET A 392 -3.95 -19.94 21.52
N ILE A 393 -4.49 -20.05 20.31
CA ILE A 393 -4.61 -21.35 19.62
C ILE A 393 -3.21 -21.88 19.26
N GLU A 394 -2.34 -21.07 18.67
CA GLU A 394 -0.97 -21.49 18.30
C GLU A 394 -0.08 -21.84 19.49
N GLU A 395 -0.26 -21.21 20.65
CA GLU A 395 0.49 -21.52 21.87
C GLU A 395 0.06 -22.85 22.50
N ASN A 396 -1.18 -23.28 22.27
CA ASN A 396 -1.76 -24.46 22.93
C ASN A 396 -1.95 -25.65 21.99
N PHE A 397 -2.15 -25.41 20.70
CA PHE A 397 -2.40 -26.43 19.68
C PHE A 397 -1.47 -26.23 18.49
N THR A 398 -1.22 -27.31 17.79
CA THR A 398 -0.33 -27.30 16.63
C THR A 398 -1.13 -26.88 15.39
N LYS A 399 -0.80 -25.73 14.80
CA LYS A 399 -1.42 -25.30 13.55
C LYS A 399 -0.84 -26.08 12.37
N SER A 400 -1.69 -26.76 11.63
CA SER A 400 -1.29 -27.40 10.38
C SER A 400 -1.29 -26.40 9.23
N ASN A 401 -0.22 -26.39 8.43
CA ASN A 401 -0.15 -25.57 7.21
C ASN A 401 -0.79 -26.37 6.06
N LEU A 402 -1.92 -25.90 5.55
CA LEU A 402 -2.67 -26.55 4.49
C LEU A 402 -2.22 -26.07 3.11
N VAL A 403 -1.98 -27.05 2.23
CA VAL A 403 -1.76 -26.82 0.79
C VAL A 403 -2.80 -27.62 0.01
N ALA A 404 -3.63 -26.92 -0.77
CA ALA A 404 -4.54 -27.54 -1.72
C ALA A 404 -3.82 -27.79 -3.06
N LEU A 405 -3.83 -29.01 -3.53
CA LEU A 405 -3.35 -29.39 -4.86
C LEU A 405 -4.54 -29.63 -5.79
N VAL A 406 -4.64 -28.86 -6.85
CA VAL A 406 -5.69 -28.97 -7.89
C VAL A 406 -5.07 -29.60 -9.14
N TYR A 407 -5.70 -30.65 -9.67
CA TYR A 407 -5.22 -31.38 -10.82
C TYR A 407 -6.40 -31.81 -11.70
N PRO A 408 -6.19 -32.11 -13.02
CA PRO A 408 -7.27 -32.49 -13.92
C PRO A 408 -8.01 -33.72 -13.46
N LYS A 409 -9.33 -33.69 -13.55
CA LYS A 409 -10.21 -34.80 -13.22
C LYS A 409 -9.84 -36.05 -14.03
N ASN A 410 -9.77 -37.19 -13.35
CA ASN A 410 -9.50 -38.47 -13.95
C ASN A 410 -10.42 -39.53 -13.32
N ASP A 411 -11.01 -40.36 -14.12
CA ASP A 411 -11.89 -41.45 -13.68
C ASP A 411 -11.11 -42.62 -13.03
N ASP A 412 -9.76 -42.62 -13.14
CA ASP A 412 -8.89 -43.63 -12.51
C ASP A 412 -8.26 -43.13 -11.21
N TYR A 413 -9.00 -43.25 -10.15
CA TYR A 413 -8.59 -42.86 -8.81
C TYR A 413 -7.36 -43.62 -8.26
N SER A 414 -6.99 -44.75 -8.94
CA SER A 414 -5.75 -45.47 -8.54
C SER A 414 -4.49 -44.65 -8.80
N ILE A 415 -4.55 -43.64 -9.64
CA ILE A 415 -3.45 -42.68 -9.89
C ILE A 415 -3.32 -41.76 -8.72
N GLU A 416 -4.43 -41.15 -8.26
CA GLU A 416 -4.49 -40.31 -7.08
C GLU A 416 -3.99 -41.05 -5.86
N LYS A 417 -4.51 -42.27 -5.59
CA LYS A 417 -4.09 -43.10 -4.45
C LYS A 417 -2.57 -43.30 -4.40
N LYS A 418 -1.94 -43.59 -5.54
CA LYS A 418 -0.49 -43.76 -5.60
C LYS A 418 0.27 -42.48 -5.39
N MET A 419 -0.28 -41.36 -5.82
CA MET A 419 0.27 -40.04 -5.57
C MET A 419 0.23 -39.73 -4.08
N LEU A 420 -0.92 -39.97 -3.41
CA LEU A 420 -1.07 -39.75 -1.97
C LEU A 420 -0.14 -40.66 -1.16
N GLU A 421 -0.07 -41.96 -1.47
CA GLU A 421 0.86 -42.89 -0.86
C GLU A 421 2.34 -42.50 -1.03
N GLU A 422 2.72 -41.81 -2.11
CA GLU A 422 4.08 -41.30 -2.30
C GLU A 422 4.31 -40.03 -1.51
N LEU A 423 3.31 -39.12 -1.43
CA LEU A 423 3.37 -37.89 -0.63
C LEU A 423 3.49 -38.21 0.87
N GLU A 424 2.69 -39.13 1.39
CA GLU A 424 2.68 -39.52 2.80
C GLU A 424 3.95 -40.24 3.30
N ARG A 425 4.92 -40.52 2.41
CA ARG A 425 6.24 -41.05 2.79
C ARG A 425 7.22 -40.01 3.29
N TYR A 426 6.88 -38.72 3.09
CA TYR A 426 7.73 -37.62 3.52
C TYR A 426 7.35 -37.18 4.94
N ASP A 427 8.33 -37.07 5.83
CA ASP A 427 8.13 -36.68 7.23
C ASP A 427 7.60 -35.21 7.33
N GLU A 428 7.69 -34.43 6.23
CA GLU A 428 7.18 -33.08 6.10
C GLU A 428 5.67 -33.03 5.82
N ILE A 429 5.02 -34.15 5.53
CA ILE A 429 3.58 -34.27 5.35
C ILE A 429 3.00 -35.00 6.55
N ASP A 430 2.05 -34.36 7.23
CA ASP A 430 1.32 -34.93 8.33
C ASP A 430 0.23 -35.89 7.85
N SER A 431 -0.62 -35.37 6.94
CA SER A 431 -1.71 -36.16 6.37
C SER A 431 -2.15 -35.60 5.01
N THR A 432 -2.89 -36.42 4.25
CA THR A 432 -3.51 -35.97 3.00
C THR A 432 -4.99 -36.33 3.01
N LYS A 433 -5.84 -35.47 2.42
CA LYS A 433 -7.27 -35.78 2.21
C LYS A 433 -7.60 -35.63 0.71
N GLY A 434 -7.96 -36.72 0.07
CA GLY A 434 -8.41 -36.76 -1.32
C GLY A 434 -9.53 -37.80 -1.45
N LEU A 435 -10.15 -37.90 -2.62
CA LEU A 435 -11.26 -38.81 -2.84
C LEU A 435 -10.85 -40.26 -2.59
N SER A 436 -9.61 -40.63 -2.89
CA SER A 436 -9.11 -42.02 -2.84
C SER A 436 -8.72 -42.51 -1.43
N ASN A 437 -8.70 -41.61 -0.42
CA ASN A 437 -8.34 -41.99 0.96
C ASN A 437 -9.36 -41.55 2.01
N ILE A 438 -10.58 -41.15 1.61
CA ILE A 438 -11.69 -40.97 2.54
C ILE A 438 -12.30 -42.32 2.87
N GLU A 439 -12.25 -42.67 4.15
CA GLU A 439 -12.90 -43.87 4.67
C GLU A 439 -14.41 -43.64 4.76
N ALA A 440 -15.18 -44.55 4.18
CA ALA A 440 -16.62 -44.59 4.27
C ALA A 440 -17.11 -45.35 5.50
N GLN A 441 -16.79 -46.66 5.55
CA GLN A 441 -17.17 -47.52 6.64
C GLN A 441 -16.31 -48.81 6.63
N ASP A 442 -15.97 -49.36 7.82
CA ASP A 442 -15.29 -50.67 8.00
C ASP A 442 -13.99 -50.84 7.19
N GLY A 443 -13.20 -49.73 7.02
CA GLY A 443 -11.97 -49.75 6.26
C GLY A 443 -12.13 -49.69 4.75
N TYR A 444 -13.33 -49.56 4.23
CA TYR A 444 -13.59 -49.30 2.81
C TYR A 444 -13.51 -47.77 2.52
N MET A 445 -12.79 -47.44 1.45
CA MET A 445 -12.72 -46.06 0.95
C MET A 445 -13.91 -45.76 0.02
N LEU A 446 -14.29 -44.49 -0.07
CA LEU A 446 -15.42 -44.05 -0.92
C LEU A 446 -15.32 -44.53 -2.37
N GLU A 447 -14.11 -44.70 -2.86
CA GLU A 447 -13.83 -45.14 -4.25
C GLU A 447 -13.59 -46.61 -4.43
N ASP A 448 -13.52 -47.37 -3.35
CA ASP A 448 -13.35 -48.81 -3.49
C ASP A 448 -14.47 -49.40 -4.31
N LYS A 449 -14.10 -50.10 -5.34
CA LYS A 449 -15.05 -50.78 -6.22
C LYS A 449 -15.48 -52.08 -5.57
N LEU A 450 -16.68 -52.13 -5.04
CA LEU A 450 -17.24 -53.28 -4.34
C LEU A 450 -18.07 -54.16 -5.26
N THR A 451 -18.04 -55.42 -5.02
CA THR A 451 -19.02 -56.39 -5.60
C THR A 451 -20.32 -56.33 -4.78
N ALA A 452 -21.44 -56.78 -5.34
CA ALA A 452 -22.71 -56.85 -4.64
C ALA A 452 -22.61 -57.64 -3.31
N ARG A 453 -21.67 -58.61 -3.24
CA ARG A 453 -21.44 -59.39 -2.01
C ARG A 453 -20.70 -58.51 -0.94
N GLN A 454 -19.66 -57.83 -1.33
CA GLN A 454 -18.90 -56.95 -0.42
C GLN A 454 -19.77 -55.83 0.09
N PHE A 455 -20.58 -55.26 -0.82
CA PHE A 455 -21.53 -54.21 -0.44
C PHE A 455 -22.60 -54.71 0.54
N SER A 456 -23.16 -55.95 0.33
CA SER A 456 -24.14 -56.53 1.24
C SER A 456 -23.54 -56.80 2.64
N GLU A 457 -22.27 -57.20 2.72
CA GLU A 457 -21.56 -57.41 3.98
C GLU A 457 -21.27 -56.10 4.73
N MET A 458 -20.89 -55.06 3.99
CA MET A 458 -20.61 -53.73 4.56
C MET A 458 -21.87 -53.01 5.03
N ALA A 459 -22.92 -53.02 4.23
CA ALA A 459 -24.19 -52.31 4.52
C ALA A 459 -25.17 -53.13 5.36
N ASP A 460 -24.82 -54.30 5.85
CA ASP A 460 -25.67 -55.27 6.57
C ASP A 460 -26.99 -55.57 5.88
N LEU A 461 -26.90 -55.72 4.54
CA LEU A 461 -28.03 -55.97 3.65
C LEU A 461 -28.08 -57.45 3.24
N ASP A 462 -29.30 -57.98 2.97
CA ASP A 462 -29.45 -59.28 2.35
C ASP A 462 -28.78 -59.34 0.98
N TYR A 463 -27.99 -60.34 0.68
CA TYR A 463 -27.30 -60.50 -0.60
C TYR A 463 -28.22 -60.43 -1.80
N GLU A 464 -29.47 -60.98 -1.71
CA GLU A 464 -30.47 -60.88 -2.76
C GLU A 464 -30.92 -59.47 -3.01
N ALA A 465 -31.02 -58.60 -1.97
CA ALA A 465 -31.32 -57.18 -2.11
C ALA A 465 -30.16 -56.44 -2.79
N ALA A 466 -28.91 -56.68 -2.35
CA ALA A 466 -27.75 -56.08 -2.98
C ALA A 466 -27.63 -56.47 -4.51
N GLN A 467 -27.98 -57.71 -4.85
CA GLN A 467 -28.02 -58.15 -6.25
C GLN A 467 -29.06 -57.38 -7.08
N MET A 468 -30.25 -57.13 -6.52
CA MET A 468 -31.26 -56.34 -7.17
C MET A 468 -30.82 -54.90 -7.43
N ILE A 469 -30.24 -54.26 -6.38
CA ILE A 469 -29.68 -52.89 -6.48
C ILE A 469 -28.62 -52.82 -7.55
N TYR A 470 -27.62 -53.73 -7.54
CA TYR A 470 -26.55 -53.76 -8.53
C TYR A 470 -27.07 -54.03 -9.97
N THR A 471 -28.12 -54.84 -10.11
CA THR A 471 -28.76 -55.07 -11.38
C THR A 471 -29.51 -53.83 -11.89
N ALA A 472 -30.22 -53.13 -11.01
CA ALA A 472 -30.91 -51.90 -11.36
C ALA A 472 -29.92 -50.81 -11.76
N TYR A 473 -28.86 -50.61 -10.98
CA TYR A 473 -27.77 -49.66 -11.28
C TYR A 473 -27.16 -49.93 -12.67
N ALA A 474 -26.82 -51.20 -12.97
CA ALA A 474 -26.23 -51.56 -14.25
C ALA A 474 -27.19 -51.38 -15.44
N ILE A 475 -28.52 -51.48 -15.24
CA ILE A 475 -29.52 -51.18 -16.26
C ILE A 475 -29.59 -49.69 -16.53
N GLU A 476 -29.64 -48.88 -15.48
CA GLU A 476 -29.76 -47.43 -15.60
C GLU A 476 -28.51 -46.77 -16.22
N ASN A 477 -27.33 -47.25 -15.84
CA ASN A 477 -26.06 -46.77 -16.39
C ASN A 477 -25.63 -47.45 -17.69
N GLU A 478 -26.52 -48.13 -18.39
CA GLU A 478 -26.24 -48.84 -19.68
C GLU A 478 -25.15 -49.92 -19.58
N GLU A 479 -24.80 -50.38 -18.36
CA GLU A 479 -23.74 -51.39 -18.08
C GLU A 479 -24.28 -52.83 -18.02
N TYR A 480 -25.54 -53.04 -18.28
CA TYR A 480 -26.18 -54.35 -18.17
C TYR A 480 -25.43 -55.47 -18.95
N GLY A 481 -24.75 -55.15 -20.03
CA GLY A 481 -23.90 -56.07 -20.77
C GLY A 481 -22.71 -56.62 -19.97
N GLN A 482 -22.22 -55.90 -18.96
CA GLN A 482 -21.08 -56.30 -18.13
C GLN A 482 -21.46 -57.36 -17.07
N ILE A 483 -22.71 -57.39 -16.66
CA ILE A 483 -23.21 -58.34 -15.65
C ILE A 483 -23.67 -59.66 -16.25
N ILE A 484 -23.90 -59.75 -17.56
CA ILE A 484 -24.36 -60.98 -18.23
C ILE A 484 -23.25 -62.02 -18.16
N GLY A 485 -23.48 -63.11 -17.33
CA GLY A 485 -22.52 -64.21 -17.15
C GLY A 485 -21.34 -63.93 -16.24
N ASN A 486 -21.20 -62.74 -15.66
CA ASN A 486 -20.09 -62.30 -14.83
C ASN A 486 -20.50 -61.44 -13.60
N PHE A 487 -21.71 -61.56 -13.14
CA PHE A 487 -22.26 -60.78 -12.06
C PHE A 487 -21.41 -60.78 -10.76
N ALA A 488 -20.85 -61.94 -10.41
CA ALA A 488 -20.06 -62.09 -9.19
C ALA A 488 -18.75 -61.27 -9.18
N SER A 489 -18.29 -60.78 -10.31
CA SER A 489 -17.07 -59.96 -10.45
C SER A 489 -17.41 -58.53 -10.91
N TYR A 490 -18.65 -58.17 -11.13
CA TYR A 490 -19.07 -56.81 -11.42
C TYR A 490 -18.90 -55.97 -10.15
N LYS A 491 -18.25 -54.82 -10.32
CA LYS A 491 -17.87 -53.93 -9.23
C LYS A 491 -18.28 -52.50 -9.53
N VAL A 492 -18.86 -51.81 -8.57
CA VAL A 492 -19.26 -50.42 -8.63
C VAL A 492 -18.54 -49.66 -7.55
N PRO A 493 -18.09 -48.42 -7.80
CA PRO A 493 -17.55 -47.54 -6.71
C PRO A 493 -18.58 -47.39 -5.60
N LEU A 494 -18.10 -47.40 -4.35
CA LEU A 494 -18.96 -47.32 -3.19
C LEU A 494 -19.77 -46.03 -3.17
N VAL A 495 -19.16 -44.91 -3.53
CA VAL A 495 -19.81 -43.60 -3.62
C VAL A 495 -20.96 -43.60 -4.62
N ASP A 496 -20.75 -44.16 -5.81
CA ASP A 496 -21.78 -44.20 -6.86
C ASP A 496 -22.95 -45.08 -6.43
N MET A 497 -22.62 -46.21 -5.80
CA MET A 497 -23.66 -47.14 -5.31
C MET A 497 -24.44 -46.53 -4.15
N PHE A 498 -23.77 -45.79 -3.23
CA PHE A 498 -24.46 -45.13 -2.12
C PHE A 498 -25.42 -44.03 -2.60
N LEU A 499 -24.98 -43.15 -3.49
CA LEU A 499 -25.83 -42.11 -4.06
C LEU A 499 -27.01 -42.72 -4.82
N TYR A 500 -26.77 -43.79 -5.55
CA TYR A 500 -27.85 -44.53 -6.26
C TYR A 500 -28.90 -45.10 -5.30
N VAL A 501 -28.44 -45.66 -4.16
CA VAL A 501 -29.35 -46.18 -3.13
C VAL A 501 -30.20 -45.05 -2.49
N CYS A 502 -29.59 -43.89 -2.27
CA CYS A 502 -30.28 -42.70 -1.79
C CYS A 502 -31.38 -42.24 -2.76
N ASP A 503 -31.06 -42.15 -4.06
CA ASP A 503 -32.00 -41.77 -5.10
C ASP A 503 -33.18 -42.76 -5.22
N GLU A 504 -32.92 -44.09 -5.13
CA GLU A 504 -33.93 -45.14 -5.17
C GLU A 504 -34.82 -45.19 -3.89
N ALA A 505 -34.23 -44.79 -2.72
CA ALA A 505 -35.01 -44.64 -1.47
C ALA A 505 -35.99 -43.48 -1.59
N ASP A 506 -35.60 -42.37 -2.16
CA ASP A 506 -36.47 -41.20 -2.41
C ASP A 506 -37.61 -41.50 -3.37
N THR A 507 -37.44 -42.40 -4.34
CA THR A 507 -38.49 -42.84 -5.23
C THR A 507 -39.51 -43.80 -4.55
N GLY A 508 -39.18 -44.29 -3.35
CA GLY A 508 -40.01 -45.21 -2.57
C GLY A 508 -39.95 -46.68 -3.06
N ILE A 509 -38.96 -47.04 -3.88
CA ILE A 509 -38.68 -48.41 -4.29
C ILE A 509 -38.09 -49.22 -3.16
N VAL A 510 -37.28 -48.58 -2.32
CA VAL A 510 -36.75 -49.16 -1.08
C VAL A 510 -37.62 -48.67 0.13
N SER A 511 -38.21 -49.60 0.85
CA SER A 511 -39.07 -49.25 1.99
C SER A 511 -38.22 -49.21 3.26
N LEU A 512 -37.82 -48.01 3.68
CA LEU A 512 -37.11 -47.73 4.92
C LEU A 512 -38.06 -47.18 6.01
N SER A 513 -37.70 -47.27 7.28
CA SER A 513 -38.35 -46.53 8.32
C SER A 513 -38.09 -45.04 8.16
N GLN A 514 -38.90 -44.17 8.80
CA GLN A 514 -38.64 -42.73 8.70
C GLN A 514 -37.31 -42.31 9.35
N GLU A 515 -36.92 -42.96 10.43
CA GLU A 515 -35.64 -42.80 11.11
C GLU A 515 -34.43 -43.17 10.19
N ASP A 516 -34.50 -44.35 9.58
CA ASP A 516 -33.45 -44.82 8.64
C ASP A 516 -33.36 -43.90 7.39
N LEU A 517 -34.50 -43.32 6.97
CA LEU A 517 -34.56 -42.44 5.82
C LEU A 517 -33.95 -41.04 6.14
N ASP A 518 -34.19 -40.56 7.36
CA ASP A 518 -33.60 -39.31 7.84
C ASP A 518 -32.07 -39.49 8.02
N ASP A 519 -31.60 -40.61 8.60
CA ASP A 519 -30.16 -40.92 8.71
C ASP A 519 -29.49 -41.09 7.35
N LEU A 520 -30.19 -41.68 6.37
CA LEU A 520 -29.68 -41.81 4.99
C LEU A 520 -29.55 -40.44 4.28
N HIS A 521 -30.52 -39.55 4.50
CA HIS A 521 -30.44 -38.17 3.98
C HIS A 521 -29.30 -37.39 4.61
N ASP A 522 -29.10 -37.48 5.92
CA ASP A 522 -27.98 -36.82 6.60
C ASP A 522 -26.63 -37.35 6.10
N ALA A 523 -26.49 -38.66 5.90
CA ALA A 523 -25.30 -39.25 5.34
C ALA A 523 -25.07 -38.83 3.85
N ARG A 524 -26.15 -38.69 3.06
CA ARG A 524 -26.10 -38.17 1.71
C ARG A 524 -25.60 -36.75 1.68
N ASP A 525 -26.17 -35.88 2.50
CA ASP A 525 -25.80 -34.46 2.54
C ASP A 525 -24.33 -34.29 2.94
N GLN A 526 -23.84 -35.07 3.89
CA GLN A 526 -22.42 -35.11 4.26
C GLN A 526 -21.53 -35.57 3.09
N MET A 527 -21.93 -36.62 2.38
CA MET A 527 -21.20 -37.17 1.23
C MET A 527 -21.15 -36.16 0.09
N GLU A 528 -22.29 -35.55 -0.28
CA GLU A 528 -22.38 -34.56 -1.35
C GLU A 528 -21.53 -33.31 -1.00
N SER A 529 -21.51 -32.93 0.26
CA SER A 529 -20.66 -31.82 0.74
C SER A 529 -19.16 -32.16 0.63
N ALA A 530 -18.76 -33.36 1.00
CA ALA A 530 -17.38 -33.82 0.86
C ALA A 530 -16.96 -33.88 -0.62
N LEU A 531 -17.84 -34.42 -1.48
CA LEU A 531 -17.62 -34.45 -2.92
C LEU A 531 -17.51 -33.03 -3.50
N ALA A 532 -18.38 -32.11 -3.14
CA ALA A 532 -18.36 -30.72 -3.59
C ALA A 532 -17.06 -30.00 -3.21
N GLN A 533 -16.42 -30.41 -2.13
CA GLN A 533 -15.12 -29.88 -1.71
C GLN A 533 -13.95 -30.46 -2.51
N LEU A 534 -13.99 -31.73 -2.92
CA LEU A 534 -12.85 -32.43 -3.48
C LEU A 534 -12.95 -32.68 -4.99
N GLN A 535 -14.15 -32.70 -5.55
CA GLN A 535 -14.43 -32.97 -6.95
C GLN A 535 -15.13 -31.80 -7.65
N GLY A 536 -14.47 -31.23 -8.64
CA GLY A 536 -15.09 -30.27 -9.57
C GLY A 536 -15.55 -30.91 -10.87
N ASN A 537 -15.97 -30.07 -11.83
CA ASN A 537 -16.37 -30.51 -13.16
C ASN A 537 -15.16 -30.97 -13.99
N ASP A 538 -14.07 -30.22 -14.00
CA ASP A 538 -12.87 -30.45 -14.82
C ASP A 538 -11.64 -30.79 -13.98
N TYR A 539 -11.66 -30.49 -12.69
CA TYR A 539 -10.54 -30.68 -11.78
C TYR A 539 -10.97 -31.41 -10.50
N ASN A 540 -10.02 -32.14 -9.90
CA ASN A 540 -10.11 -32.65 -8.55
C ASN A 540 -9.15 -31.88 -7.63
N ARG A 541 -9.42 -31.89 -6.32
CA ARG A 541 -8.61 -31.24 -5.28
C ARG A 541 -8.20 -32.23 -4.22
N VAL A 542 -6.92 -32.17 -3.81
CA VAL A 542 -6.40 -32.85 -2.63
C VAL A 542 -5.94 -31.81 -1.65
N LEU A 543 -6.25 -32.03 -0.37
CA LEU A 543 -5.80 -31.23 0.75
C LEU A 543 -4.58 -31.93 1.38
N ILE A 544 -3.44 -31.23 1.45
CA ILE A 544 -2.17 -31.73 1.98
C ILE A 544 -1.87 -30.93 3.24
N TYR A 545 -1.85 -31.59 4.37
CA TYR A 545 -1.50 -31.01 5.65
C TYR A 545 0.00 -31.19 5.88
N LEU A 546 0.74 -30.08 5.94
CA LEU A 546 2.17 -30.09 6.17
C LEU A 546 2.46 -30.25 7.66
N SER A 547 3.55 -30.97 7.95
CA SER A 547 3.99 -31.19 9.33
C SER A 547 4.26 -29.87 10.04
N PRO A 548 3.82 -29.73 11.29
CA PRO A 548 4.08 -28.56 12.13
C PRO A 548 5.57 -28.28 12.37
N SER A 549 6.41 -29.26 12.16
CA SER A 549 7.87 -29.12 12.24
C SER A 549 8.48 -28.29 11.10
N LEU A 550 7.69 -28.02 10.06
CA LEU A 550 8.10 -27.24 8.89
C LEU A 550 7.82 -25.75 9.16
N GLU A 551 8.83 -25.04 9.66
CA GLU A 551 8.67 -23.60 9.91
C GLU A 551 8.44 -22.83 8.60
N PRO A 552 7.57 -21.77 8.61
CA PRO A 552 7.38 -20.90 7.46
C PRO A 552 8.70 -20.33 6.94
N GLY A 553 8.94 -20.40 5.64
CA GLY A 553 10.15 -19.85 5.02
C GLY A 553 10.70 -20.71 3.87
N GLN A 554 12.00 -20.51 3.58
CA GLN A 554 12.64 -21.09 2.40
C GLN A 554 12.53 -22.61 2.31
N THR A 555 12.62 -23.33 3.43
CA THR A 555 12.52 -24.79 3.48
C THR A 555 11.14 -25.25 3.04
N THR A 556 10.09 -24.58 3.51
CA THR A 556 8.70 -24.87 3.15
C THR A 556 8.46 -24.60 1.67
N TYR A 557 9.01 -23.49 1.13
CA TYR A 557 8.88 -23.16 -0.30
C TYR A 557 9.59 -24.20 -1.19
N GLU A 558 10.77 -24.69 -0.81
CA GLU A 558 11.46 -25.78 -1.51
C GLU A 558 10.68 -27.10 -1.44
N PHE A 559 9.96 -27.34 -0.35
CA PHE A 559 9.14 -28.51 -0.21
C PHE A 559 7.86 -28.44 -1.08
N THR A 560 7.24 -27.29 -1.27
CA THR A 560 6.15 -27.13 -2.24
C THR A 560 6.58 -27.50 -3.67
N ASP A 561 7.83 -27.21 -4.05
CA ASP A 561 8.38 -27.67 -5.34
C ASP A 561 8.53 -29.19 -5.40
N THR A 562 8.79 -29.87 -4.26
CA THR A 562 8.82 -31.33 -4.17
C THR A 562 7.43 -31.92 -4.38
N ILE A 563 6.40 -31.39 -3.70
CA ILE A 563 5.00 -31.79 -3.91
C ILE A 563 4.62 -31.66 -5.38
N ARG A 564 4.95 -30.55 -6.02
CA ARG A 564 4.69 -30.28 -7.43
C ARG A 564 5.38 -31.33 -8.33
N SER A 565 6.62 -31.68 -8.01
CA SER A 565 7.38 -32.66 -8.79
C SER A 565 6.77 -34.04 -8.71
N ILE A 566 6.25 -34.45 -7.56
CA ILE A 566 5.53 -35.71 -7.34
C ILE A 566 4.22 -35.65 -8.11
N ALA A 567 3.41 -34.61 -7.99
CA ALA A 567 2.14 -34.48 -8.72
C ALA A 567 2.34 -34.57 -10.25
N ARG A 568 3.37 -33.91 -10.80
CA ARG A 568 3.71 -33.99 -12.23
C ARG A 568 4.14 -35.38 -12.72
N LYS A 569 4.64 -36.22 -11.82
CA LYS A 569 4.99 -37.60 -12.16
C LYS A 569 3.73 -38.43 -12.49
N TYR A 570 2.63 -38.14 -11.79
CA TYR A 570 1.36 -38.84 -11.96
C TYR A 570 0.44 -38.19 -12.98
N TYR A 571 0.54 -36.85 -13.13
CA TYR A 571 -0.24 -36.03 -14.06
C TYR A 571 0.70 -35.22 -15.00
N PRO A 572 1.44 -35.88 -15.91
CA PRO A 572 2.51 -35.24 -16.67
C PRO A 572 2.00 -34.21 -17.69
N ASP A 573 0.82 -34.43 -18.26
CA ASP A 573 0.23 -33.59 -19.31
C ASP A 573 -0.83 -32.63 -18.75
N GLY A 574 -1.09 -32.66 -17.45
CA GLY A 574 -2.11 -31.85 -16.79
C GLY A 574 -1.61 -30.49 -16.32
N GLU A 575 -2.51 -29.53 -16.31
CA GLU A 575 -2.30 -28.28 -15.60
C GLU A 575 -2.48 -28.53 -14.09
N LEU A 576 -1.45 -28.27 -13.31
CA LEU A 576 -1.43 -28.45 -11.86
C LEU A 576 -1.33 -27.12 -11.18
N TYR A 577 -2.14 -26.93 -10.17
CA TYR A 577 -2.15 -25.71 -9.39
C TYR A 577 -2.07 -26.04 -7.90
N MET A 578 -1.37 -25.19 -7.16
CA MET A 578 -1.29 -25.31 -5.71
C MET A 578 -1.69 -23.99 -5.06
N ALA A 579 -2.51 -24.06 -4.04
CA ALA A 579 -2.95 -22.91 -3.27
C ALA A 579 -2.89 -23.22 -1.76
N GLY A 580 -2.48 -22.25 -0.96
CA GLY A 580 -2.32 -22.34 0.50
C GLY A 580 -1.33 -21.30 0.99
N ASP A 581 -1.19 -21.12 2.31
CA ASP A 581 -0.33 -20.08 2.86
C ASP A 581 1.11 -20.17 2.39
N ALA A 582 1.70 -21.37 2.39
CA ALA A 582 3.07 -21.59 1.90
C ALA A 582 3.26 -21.20 0.42
N THR A 583 2.27 -21.45 -0.42
CA THR A 583 2.33 -21.07 -1.85
C THR A 583 2.07 -19.59 -2.06
N ASN A 584 1.19 -18.98 -1.27
CA ASN A 584 0.95 -17.54 -1.25
C ASN A 584 2.25 -16.79 -0.94
N GLU A 585 2.92 -17.17 0.14
CA GLU A 585 4.18 -16.59 0.58
C GLU A 585 5.29 -16.74 -0.46
N TYR A 586 5.37 -17.90 -1.10
CA TYR A 586 6.35 -18.16 -2.16
C TYR A 586 6.12 -17.27 -3.38
N ASP A 587 4.87 -17.10 -3.81
CA ASP A 587 4.53 -16.21 -4.92
C ASP A 587 4.74 -14.73 -4.56
N PHE A 588 4.50 -14.33 -3.30
CA PHE A 588 4.87 -13.00 -2.81
C PHE A 588 6.39 -12.78 -2.86
N GLN A 589 7.19 -13.75 -2.44
CA GLN A 589 8.65 -13.68 -2.50
C GLN A 589 9.16 -13.51 -3.94
N LYS A 590 8.64 -14.30 -4.88
CA LYS A 590 8.99 -14.22 -6.30
C LYS A 590 8.63 -12.86 -6.89
N SER A 591 7.42 -12.38 -6.62
CA SER A 591 6.96 -11.07 -7.09
C SER A 591 7.80 -9.94 -6.49
N PHE A 592 8.10 -10.01 -5.19
CA PHE A 592 8.93 -9.01 -4.50
C PHE A 592 10.33 -8.91 -5.08
N ALA A 593 10.98 -10.02 -5.43
CA ALA A 593 12.32 -10.00 -6.00
C ALA A 593 12.39 -9.16 -7.29
N VAL A 594 11.36 -9.23 -8.14
CA VAL A 594 11.25 -8.43 -9.37
C VAL A 594 10.83 -7.00 -9.04
N ASP A 595 9.79 -6.83 -8.24
CA ASP A 595 9.18 -5.54 -7.94
C ASP A 595 10.15 -4.61 -7.20
N ASN A 596 11.01 -5.16 -6.32
CA ASN A 596 12.06 -4.40 -5.65
C ASN A 596 12.99 -3.70 -6.66
N VAL A 597 13.42 -4.41 -7.69
CA VAL A 597 14.29 -3.82 -8.72
C VAL A 597 13.53 -2.81 -9.57
N VAL A 598 12.33 -3.17 -10.02
CA VAL A 598 11.49 -2.32 -10.87
C VAL A 598 11.16 -1.00 -10.16
N VAL A 599 10.66 -1.07 -8.93
CA VAL A 599 10.28 0.13 -8.16
C VAL A 599 11.48 1.05 -7.94
N ASN A 600 12.63 0.52 -7.51
CA ASN A 600 13.82 1.33 -7.28
C ASN A 600 14.33 1.99 -8.55
N VAL A 601 14.47 1.25 -9.65
CA VAL A 601 15.00 1.79 -10.92
C VAL A 601 14.03 2.79 -11.54
N VAL A 602 12.76 2.45 -11.62
CA VAL A 602 11.74 3.29 -12.27
C VAL A 602 11.51 4.58 -11.47
N SER A 603 11.44 4.52 -10.12
CA SER A 603 11.25 5.71 -9.29
C SER A 603 12.45 6.68 -9.44
N ILE A 604 13.67 6.18 -9.35
CA ILE A 604 14.87 6.99 -9.57
C ILE A 604 14.84 7.63 -10.96
N PHE A 605 14.51 6.86 -12.00
CA PHE A 605 14.49 7.35 -13.37
C PHE A 605 13.42 8.44 -13.59
N ILE A 606 12.19 8.23 -13.13
CA ILE A 606 11.12 9.22 -13.29
C ILE A 606 11.42 10.49 -12.50
N VAL A 607 11.85 10.35 -11.24
CA VAL A 607 12.20 11.50 -10.40
C VAL A 607 13.40 12.25 -11.00
N LEU A 608 14.40 11.55 -11.55
CA LEU A 608 15.52 12.16 -12.26
C LEU A 608 15.02 13.01 -13.44
N LEU A 609 14.12 12.47 -14.26
CA LEU A 609 13.54 13.21 -15.40
C LEU A 609 12.78 14.46 -14.93
N VAL A 610 11.92 14.36 -13.92
CA VAL A 610 11.18 15.51 -13.40
C VAL A 610 12.12 16.60 -12.90
N LEU A 611 13.12 16.23 -12.09
CA LEU A 611 14.07 17.18 -11.55
C LEU A 611 14.98 17.79 -12.62
N LEU A 612 15.30 17.04 -13.67
CA LEU A 612 16.10 17.54 -14.80
C LEU A 612 15.38 18.70 -15.50
N PHE A 613 14.07 18.57 -15.71
CA PHE A 613 13.25 19.66 -16.25
C PHE A 613 13.06 20.82 -15.26
N THR A 614 12.87 20.51 -13.99
CA THR A 614 12.68 21.51 -12.93
C THR A 614 13.92 22.39 -12.75
N PHE A 615 15.11 21.81 -12.62
CA PHE A 615 16.36 22.55 -12.36
C PHE A 615 17.12 22.96 -13.61
N GLN A 616 16.73 22.45 -14.78
CA GLN A 616 17.42 22.67 -16.04
C GLN A 616 18.95 22.43 -15.93
N SER A 617 19.32 21.42 -15.15
CA SER A 617 20.69 21.00 -14.88
C SER A 617 20.72 19.50 -14.65
N VAL A 618 21.74 18.80 -15.15
CA VAL A 618 21.92 17.36 -14.90
C VAL A 618 22.53 17.11 -13.52
N GLY A 619 23.40 17.98 -13.06
CA GLY A 619 24.12 17.81 -11.79
C GLY A 619 23.24 17.93 -10.55
N MET A 620 22.27 18.86 -10.55
CA MET A 620 21.40 19.09 -9.39
C MET A 620 20.55 17.85 -9.03
N PRO A 621 19.80 17.23 -9.95
CA PRO A 621 19.02 16.02 -9.68
C PRO A 621 19.86 14.89 -9.08
N ILE A 622 21.03 14.63 -9.63
CA ILE A 622 21.91 13.56 -9.14
C ILE A 622 22.29 13.78 -7.68
N LEU A 623 22.65 15.03 -7.31
CA LEU A 623 23.01 15.37 -5.93
C LEU A 623 21.84 15.16 -4.97
N LEU A 624 20.62 15.54 -5.38
CA LEU A 624 19.41 15.38 -4.55
C LEU A 624 19.05 13.90 -4.39
N ILE A 625 19.02 13.14 -5.49
CA ILE A 625 18.66 11.73 -5.48
C ILE A 625 19.62 10.92 -4.60
N VAL A 626 20.92 11.18 -4.65
CA VAL A 626 21.92 10.47 -3.82
C VAL A 626 21.62 10.65 -2.32
N VAL A 627 21.19 11.84 -1.91
CA VAL A 627 20.85 12.08 -0.49
C VAL A 627 19.58 11.33 -0.08
N ILE A 628 18.55 11.36 -0.92
CA ILE A 628 17.27 10.68 -0.60
C ILE A 628 17.42 9.16 -0.70
N GLN A 629 18.09 8.64 -1.73
CA GLN A 629 18.37 7.20 -1.83
C GLN A 629 19.23 6.71 -0.66
N GLY A 630 20.18 7.53 -0.21
CA GLY A 630 20.93 7.25 1.02
C GLY A 630 20.04 7.19 2.26
N ALA A 631 19.05 8.08 2.36
CA ALA A 631 18.07 8.03 3.46
C ALA A 631 17.24 6.73 3.43
N ILE A 632 16.83 6.28 2.24
CA ILE A 632 16.07 5.03 2.05
C ILE A 632 16.93 3.84 2.51
N TRP A 633 18.16 3.70 2.05
CA TRP A 633 19.03 2.59 2.45
C TRP A 633 19.35 2.59 3.95
N ILE A 634 19.58 3.77 4.55
CA ILE A 634 19.78 3.87 6.00
C ILE A 634 18.49 3.44 6.73
N ASN A 635 17.30 3.86 6.28
CA ASN A 635 16.04 3.48 6.89
C ASN A 635 15.84 1.96 6.90
N PHE A 636 16.07 1.30 5.78
CA PHE A 636 15.87 -0.15 5.64
C PHE A 636 17.04 -1.02 6.15
N SER A 637 18.12 -0.41 6.63
CA SER A 637 19.14 -1.13 7.39
C SER A 637 18.74 -1.40 8.87
N PHE A 638 17.80 -0.61 9.41
CA PHE A 638 17.38 -0.73 10.82
C PHE A 638 16.75 -2.08 11.18
N PRO A 639 15.85 -2.69 10.38
CA PRO A 639 15.29 -4.00 10.72
C PRO A 639 16.36 -5.06 10.98
N TYR A 640 17.43 -5.08 10.18
CA TYR A 640 18.57 -5.98 10.40
C TYR A 640 19.23 -5.76 11.76
N PHE A 641 19.52 -4.49 12.14
CA PHE A 641 20.16 -4.18 13.43
C PHE A 641 19.25 -4.42 14.63
N MET A 642 17.94 -4.28 14.44
CA MET A 642 16.94 -4.50 15.49
C MET A 642 16.51 -5.97 15.62
N GLY A 643 16.90 -6.84 14.67
CA GLY A 643 16.47 -8.23 14.63
C GLY A 643 14.93 -8.35 14.48
N THR A 644 14.30 -7.44 13.72
CA THR A 644 12.85 -7.44 13.49
C THR A 644 12.55 -7.73 12.03
N ASN A 645 11.56 -8.57 11.80
CA ASN A 645 11.06 -8.83 10.44
C ASN A 645 10.26 -7.64 9.93
N LEU A 646 10.37 -7.37 8.63
CA LEU A 646 9.61 -6.34 7.94
C LEU A 646 8.72 -6.99 6.88
N TYR A 647 7.43 -6.72 6.90
CA TYR A 647 6.55 -7.16 5.84
C TYR A 647 6.98 -6.53 4.50
N PHE A 648 7.17 -7.36 3.49
CA PHE A 648 7.82 -6.98 2.22
C PHE A 648 7.19 -5.76 1.53
N MET A 649 5.87 -5.61 1.65
CA MET A 649 5.15 -4.46 1.10
C MET A 649 5.54 -3.15 1.75
N GLY A 650 5.87 -3.16 3.05
CA GLY A 650 6.34 -1.97 3.75
C GLY A 650 7.58 -1.36 3.08
N TYR A 651 8.48 -2.20 2.55
CA TYR A 651 9.63 -1.72 1.77
C TYR A 651 9.21 -1.07 0.44
N LEU A 652 8.44 -1.79 -0.39
CA LEU A 652 8.08 -1.33 -1.74
C LEU A 652 7.30 -0.01 -1.70
N ILE A 653 6.32 0.08 -0.81
CA ILE A 653 5.47 1.25 -0.68
C ILE A 653 6.25 2.44 -0.11
N VAL A 654 6.96 2.23 1.01
CA VAL A 654 7.64 3.33 1.69
C VAL A 654 8.85 3.83 0.91
N SER A 655 9.59 2.96 0.19
CA SER A 655 10.69 3.41 -0.67
C SER A 655 10.21 4.36 -1.78
N SER A 656 9.06 4.05 -2.41
CA SER A 656 8.44 4.91 -3.42
C SER A 656 7.96 6.24 -2.83
N ILE A 657 7.29 6.20 -1.68
CA ILE A 657 6.82 7.40 -0.98
C ILE A 657 8.00 8.27 -0.54
N GLN A 658 9.05 7.69 0.04
CA GLN A 658 10.24 8.45 0.45
C GLN A 658 10.96 9.08 -0.74
N MET A 659 11.09 8.37 -1.86
CA MET A 659 11.71 8.91 -3.07
C MET A 659 10.88 10.09 -3.62
N GLY A 660 9.55 10.01 -3.60
CA GLY A 660 8.67 11.05 -4.12
C GLY A 660 8.44 12.21 -3.16
N ALA A 661 8.10 11.93 -1.90
CA ALA A 661 7.67 12.96 -0.94
C ALA A 661 8.84 13.61 -0.20
N ASN A 662 9.85 12.84 0.24
CA ASN A 662 10.94 13.43 1.00
C ASN A 662 11.91 14.25 0.15
N ILE A 663 11.90 14.06 -1.18
CA ILE A 663 12.71 14.86 -2.10
C ILE A 663 12.25 16.33 -2.13
N ASP A 664 10.99 16.61 -1.80
CA ASP A 664 10.44 17.95 -1.75
C ASP A 664 11.20 18.82 -0.73
N TYR A 665 11.61 18.27 0.39
CA TYR A 665 12.47 18.96 1.37
C TYR A 665 13.82 19.36 0.77
N ALA A 666 14.39 18.49 -0.05
CA ALA A 666 15.64 18.75 -0.74
C ALA A 666 15.47 19.78 -1.87
N ILE A 667 14.34 19.77 -2.56
CA ILE A 667 13.98 20.75 -3.61
C ILE A 667 13.91 22.15 -3.02
N VAL A 668 13.21 22.36 -1.90
CA VAL A 668 13.08 23.68 -1.25
C VAL A 668 14.46 24.27 -0.93
N ILE A 669 15.38 23.49 -0.35
CA ILE A 669 16.75 23.95 -0.08
C ILE A 669 17.51 24.23 -1.37
N ALA A 670 17.43 23.32 -2.35
CA ALA A 670 18.18 23.45 -3.61
C ALA A 670 17.72 24.65 -4.44
N THR A 671 16.40 24.87 -4.55
CA THR A 671 15.81 25.99 -5.27
C THR A 671 16.23 27.32 -4.62
N ARG A 672 16.06 27.45 -3.31
CA ARG A 672 16.41 28.70 -2.60
C ARG A 672 17.91 28.98 -2.65
N PHE A 673 18.75 27.95 -2.48
CA PHE A 673 20.19 28.12 -2.62
C PHE A 673 20.59 28.56 -4.04
N ASN A 674 19.96 27.96 -5.06
CA ASN A 674 20.22 28.32 -6.46
C ASN A 674 19.83 29.78 -6.80
N GLU A 675 18.78 30.28 -6.16
CA GLU A 675 18.35 31.69 -6.30
C GLU A 675 19.31 32.69 -5.64
N LEU A 676 19.92 32.28 -4.51
CA LEU A 676 20.74 33.20 -3.68
C LEU A 676 22.23 33.09 -3.99
N LYS A 677 22.73 31.95 -4.52
CA LYS A 677 24.17 31.73 -4.74
C LYS A 677 24.84 32.76 -5.66
N ASP A 678 24.06 33.35 -6.59
CA ASP A 678 24.54 34.34 -7.54
C ASP A 678 24.38 35.78 -7.06
N LYS A 679 23.53 36.00 -6.00
CA LYS A 679 23.23 37.30 -5.44
C LYS A 679 24.15 37.66 -4.25
N MET A 680 24.68 36.68 -3.53
CA MET A 680 25.47 36.90 -2.33
C MET A 680 26.56 35.81 -2.16
N GLU A 681 27.44 35.98 -1.16
CA GLU A 681 28.47 34.99 -0.83
C GLU A 681 27.83 33.63 -0.52
N HIS A 682 28.37 32.53 -1.04
CA HIS A 682 27.82 31.16 -0.86
C HIS A 682 27.61 30.78 0.60
N LYS A 683 28.45 31.28 1.53
CA LYS A 683 28.26 31.07 2.98
C LYS A 683 26.96 31.72 3.48
N GLN A 684 26.77 33.01 3.12
CA GLN A 684 25.59 33.73 3.53
C GLN A 684 24.33 33.18 2.83
N ALA A 685 24.45 32.87 1.52
CA ALA A 685 23.38 32.25 0.75
C ALA A 685 22.89 30.95 1.40
N MET A 686 23.80 30.10 1.91
CA MET A 686 23.42 28.87 2.59
C MET A 686 22.76 29.12 3.95
N ILE A 687 23.21 30.12 4.72
CA ILE A 687 22.59 30.49 6.01
C ILE A 687 21.14 30.95 5.79
N GLU A 688 20.94 31.86 4.83
CA GLU A 688 19.60 32.37 4.47
C GLU A 688 18.69 31.28 3.92
N THR A 689 19.26 30.37 3.09
CA THR A 689 18.53 29.21 2.56
C THR A 689 18.00 28.32 3.66
N ILE A 690 18.82 27.97 4.63
CA ILE A 690 18.44 27.08 5.74
C ILE A 690 17.41 27.76 6.65
N ASN A 691 17.60 29.03 6.99
CA ASN A 691 16.64 29.78 7.79
C ASN A 691 15.26 29.87 7.11
N PHE A 692 15.22 30.03 5.78
CA PHE A 692 14.00 30.03 4.99
C PHE A 692 13.32 28.65 4.93
N ALA A 693 14.07 27.59 4.68
CA ALA A 693 13.52 26.24 4.46
C ALA A 693 13.15 25.52 5.78
N PHE A 694 13.83 25.83 6.89
CA PHE A 694 13.68 25.11 8.14
C PHE A 694 12.26 25.07 8.70
N PRO A 695 11.50 26.19 8.78
CA PRO A 695 10.14 26.14 9.30
C PRO A 695 9.23 25.21 8.51
N THR A 696 9.31 25.21 7.19
CA THR A 696 8.52 24.34 6.31
C THR A 696 8.88 22.88 6.49
N ILE A 697 10.18 22.55 6.44
CA ILE A 697 10.68 21.18 6.63
C ILE A 697 10.33 20.64 8.03
N LEU A 698 10.44 21.48 9.06
CA LEU A 698 10.11 21.12 10.44
C LEU A 698 8.61 20.81 10.57
N THR A 699 7.74 21.65 10.02
CA THR A 699 6.28 21.49 10.10
C THR A 699 5.83 20.20 9.44
N SER A 700 6.11 20.09 8.16
CA SER A 700 5.71 18.97 7.33
C SER A 700 6.37 17.65 7.79
N GLY A 701 7.68 17.70 8.00
CA GLY A 701 8.41 16.53 8.45
C GLY A 701 7.98 16.02 9.84
N THR A 702 7.62 16.92 10.76
CA THR A 702 7.06 16.51 12.07
C THR A 702 5.71 15.84 11.90
N ILE A 703 4.82 16.40 11.08
CA ILE A 703 3.50 15.82 10.83
C ILE A 703 3.64 14.43 10.22
N MET A 704 4.46 14.28 9.17
CA MET A 704 4.66 13.01 8.51
C MET A 704 5.33 11.96 9.43
N THR A 705 6.30 12.37 10.23
CA THR A 705 6.96 11.53 11.23
C THR A 705 5.97 11.00 12.26
N VAL A 706 5.20 11.91 12.87
CA VAL A 706 4.25 11.54 13.92
C VAL A 706 3.11 10.70 13.35
N SER A 707 2.61 11.02 12.17
CA SER A 707 1.60 10.18 11.48
C SER A 707 2.13 8.77 11.27
N GLY A 708 3.36 8.61 10.76
CA GLY A 708 3.97 7.31 10.59
C GLY A 708 4.14 6.54 11.90
N ILE A 709 4.59 7.20 12.96
CA ILE A 709 4.73 6.58 14.30
C ILE A 709 3.35 6.13 14.84
N LEU A 710 2.32 6.95 14.72
CA LEU A 710 0.97 6.59 15.20
C LEU A 710 0.40 5.41 14.43
N ILE A 711 0.54 5.39 13.10
CA ILE A 711 0.15 4.23 12.27
C ILE A 711 0.89 2.99 12.77
N GLY A 712 2.21 3.07 12.89
CA GLY A 712 3.05 1.93 13.25
C GLY A 712 2.92 1.45 14.70
N GLN A 713 2.20 2.17 15.59
CA GLN A 713 2.02 1.81 17.00
C GLN A 713 0.57 1.49 17.37
N MET A 714 -0.40 1.97 16.61
CA MET A 714 -1.81 1.90 16.98
C MET A 714 -2.64 0.99 16.08
N THR A 715 -2.02 0.38 15.05
CA THR A 715 -2.67 -0.56 14.14
C THR A 715 -2.30 -1.99 14.52
N SER A 716 -3.24 -2.91 14.35
CA SER A 716 -3.04 -4.36 14.57
C SER A 716 -2.62 -5.10 13.29
N ASP A 717 -2.71 -4.48 12.11
CA ASP A 717 -2.31 -5.09 10.84
C ASP A 717 -0.81 -4.98 10.57
N ALA A 718 -0.15 -6.10 10.30
CA ALA A 718 1.31 -6.19 10.12
C ALA A 718 1.84 -5.37 8.93
N CYS A 719 1.10 -5.32 7.82
CA CYS A 719 1.48 -4.54 6.65
C CYS A 719 1.44 -3.03 6.96
N ILE A 720 0.35 -2.56 7.54
CA ILE A 720 0.14 -1.15 7.89
C ILE A 720 1.14 -0.72 8.98
N VAL A 721 1.41 -1.57 9.97
CA VAL A 721 2.45 -1.35 11.00
C VAL A 721 3.82 -1.15 10.36
N GLY A 722 4.22 -2.04 9.43
CA GLY A 722 5.48 -1.96 8.70
C GLY A 722 5.62 -0.65 7.91
N ILE A 723 4.56 -0.26 7.19
CA ILE A 723 4.50 1.01 6.46
C ILE A 723 4.68 2.19 7.42
N GLY A 724 3.92 2.22 8.52
CA GLY A 724 3.96 3.31 9.50
C GLY A 724 5.34 3.49 10.14
N GLN A 725 5.93 2.42 10.65
CA GLN A 725 7.25 2.44 11.30
C GLN A 725 8.35 2.90 10.33
N CYS A 726 8.36 2.35 9.11
CA CYS A 726 9.36 2.72 8.10
C CYS A 726 9.17 4.16 7.62
N LEU A 727 7.93 4.63 7.46
CA LEU A 727 7.64 6.00 7.07
C LEU A 727 8.08 7.01 8.13
N GLY A 728 7.69 6.78 9.40
CA GLY A 728 8.04 7.67 10.50
C GLY A 728 9.56 7.80 10.68
N ARG A 729 10.25 6.66 10.77
CA ARG A 729 11.72 6.60 10.89
C ARG A 729 12.42 7.18 9.66
N GLY A 730 11.96 6.81 8.47
CA GLY A 730 12.53 7.25 7.21
C GLY A 730 12.41 8.76 7.00
N THR A 731 11.32 9.38 7.44
CA THR A 731 11.14 10.83 7.40
C THR A 731 12.12 11.55 8.33
N ILE A 732 12.32 11.06 9.56
CA ILE A 732 13.32 11.62 10.49
C ILE A 732 14.73 11.58 9.86
N ILE A 733 15.10 10.42 9.30
CA ILE A 733 16.41 10.25 8.66
C ILE A 733 16.55 11.23 7.49
N SER A 734 15.52 11.37 6.65
CA SER A 734 15.52 12.29 5.51
C SER A 734 15.67 13.74 5.95
N ILE A 735 14.96 14.19 6.98
CA ILE A 735 15.08 15.54 7.54
C ILE A 735 16.51 15.80 8.03
N ILE A 736 17.09 14.87 8.77
CA ILE A 736 18.46 14.99 9.27
C ILE A 736 19.44 15.10 8.09
N LEU A 737 19.32 14.27 7.07
CA LEU A 737 20.23 14.32 5.93
C LEU A 737 20.03 15.58 5.08
N VAL A 738 18.79 16.02 4.90
CA VAL A 738 18.48 17.22 4.14
C VAL A 738 18.96 18.49 4.86
N LEU A 739 18.92 18.55 6.20
CA LEU A 739 19.41 19.71 6.95
C LEU A 739 20.92 19.69 7.22
N PHE A 740 21.53 18.52 7.43
CA PHE A 740 22.92 18.43 7.90
C PHE A 740 23.89 17.80 6.89
N VAL A 741 23.43 17.26 5.75
CA VAL A 741 24.29 16.64 4.73
C VAL A 741 24.10 17.31 3.35
N LEU A 742 22.86 17.53 2.93
CA LEU A 742 22.58 18.15 1.63
C LEU A 742 23.23 19.52 1.45
N PRO A 743 23.25 20.45 2.43
CA PRO A 743 23.87 21.75 2.28
C PRO A 743 25.37 21.67 1.95
N GLN A 744 26.09 20.71 2.54
CA GLN A 744 27.50 20.48 2.26
C GLN A 744 27.71 19.94 0.84
N ILE A 745 26.84 19.04 0.40
CA ILE A 745 26.88 18.46 -0.94
C ILE A 745 26.61 19.54 -1.99
N LEU A 746 25.63 20.42 -1.77
CA LEU A 746 25.31 21.54 -2.65
C LEU A 746 26.49 22.54 -2.74
N LEU A 747 27.14 22.89 -1.61
CA LEU A 747 28.29 23.81 -1.57
C LEU A 747 29.48 23.30 -2.36
N ILE A 748 29.74 21.98 -2.36
CA ILE A 748 30.79 21.37 -3.18
C ILE A 748 30.32 21.20 -4.62
N GLY A 749 29.08 20.77 -4.80
CA GLY A 749 28.46 20.46 -6.07
C GLY A 749 28.15 21.64 -6.97
N THR A 750 28.26 22.90 -6.47
CA THR A 750 27.93 24.11 -7.22
C THR A 750 28.65 24.15 -8.59
N ARG A 751 29.92 23.78 -8.64
CA ARG A 751 30.68 23.73 -9.90
C ARG A 751 30.17 22.70 -10.89
N ILE A 752 29.66 21.57 -10.40
CA ILE A 752 29.09 20.50 -11.23
C ILE A 752 27.76 20.98 -11.77
N VAL A 753 26.90 21.55 -10.90
CA VAL A 753 25.60 22.12 -11.27
C VAL A 753 25.73 23.17 -12.35
N ASP A 754 26.68 24.16 -12.17
CA ASP A 754 26.89 25.24 -13.12
C ASP A 754 27.43 24.76 -14.48
N ARG A 755 28.30 23.71 -14.49
CA ARG A 755 28.80 23.13 -15.73
C ARG A 755 27.80 22.27 -16.50
N THR A 756 26.84 21.70 -15.80
CA THR A 756 25.83 20.80 -16.37
C THR A 756 24.49 21.49 -16.59
N SER A 757 24.42 22.80 -16.33
CA SER A 757 23.21 23.60 -16.59
C SER A 757 23.07 23.84 -18.09
N PHE A 758 21.89 23.55 -18.61
CA PHE A 758 21.46 23.87 -19.98
C PHE A 758 20.44 25.02 -20.03
N ALA A 759 20.16 25.65 -18.88
CA ALA A 759 19.39 26.89 -18.84
C ALA A 759 20.12 27.96 -19.65
N VAL A 760 19.36 28.72 -20.45
CA VAL A 760 19.88 29.91 -21.09
C VAL A 760 20.41 30.83 -19.99
N PRO A 761 21.70 31.16 -19.94
CA PRO A 761 22.23 31.95 -18.85
C PRO A 761 21.51 33.30 -18.84
N LYS A 762 20.76 33.61 -17.79
CA LYS A 762 20.45 34.99 -17.46
C LYS A 762 21.80 35.68 -17.30
N LEU A 763 22.11 36.58 -18.20
CA LEU A 763 23.38 37.32 -18.21
C LEU A 763 23.50 38.13 -16.90
N VAL A 764 23.95 37.49 -15.84
CA VAL A 764 24.44 38.18 -14.65
C VAL A 764 25.92 38.45 -14.92
N ALA A 765 26.24 39.64 -15.31
CA ALA A 765 27.60 40.05 -15.53
C ALA A 765 28.39 40.01 -14.20
N ARG A 766 29.09 38.87 -13.94
CA ARG A 766 30.12 38.83 -12.89
C ARG A 766 31.33 39.59 -13.36
N SER A 767 31.46 40.81 -12.89
CA SER A 767 32.63 41.64 -13.06
C SER A 767 33.76 41.15 -12.13
N SER A 768 34.52 40.18 -12.56
CA SER A 768 35.90 39.99 -12.07
C SER A 768 36.71 39.17 -13.06
N GLY A 769 37.12 39.77 -14.14
CA GLY A 769 37.99 39.16 -15.11
C GLY A 769 38.01 39.95 -16.44
N ASN A 770 39.17 40.17 -17.04
CA ASN A 770 39.36 40.77 -18.35
C ASN A 770 38.73 39.92 -19.46
N GLY A 771 37.38 39.78 -19.46
CA GLY A 771 36.65 39.04 -20.50
C GLY A 771 36.01 40.00 -21.49
N ARG A 772 36.23 39.79 -22.80
CA ARG A 772 35.49 40.46 -23.87
C ARG A 772 34.11 39.81 -23.99
N MET A 773 33.07 40.58 -23.74
CA MET A 773 31.69 40.11 -23.91
C MET A 773 31.03 40.87 -25.07
N ARG A 774 30.39 40.15 -25.99
CA ARG A 774 29.53 40.71 -27.01
C ARG A 774 28.09 40.50 -26.60
N VAL A 775 27.38 41.57 -26.31
CA VAL A 775 25.94 41.57 -26.02
C VAL A 775 25.18 41.99 -27.24
N ASN A 776 24.22 41.19 -27.69
CA ASN A 776 23.29 41.50 -28.76
C ASN A 776 21.86 41.27 -28.24
N GLY A 777 21.25 42.31 -27.67
CA GLY A 777 19.92 42.19 -27.03
C GLY A 777 19.66 43.32 -26.05
N ILE A 778 18.55 43.25 -25.34
CA ILE A 778 18.12 44.25 -24.35
C ILE A 778 18.76 43.87 -23.00
N VAL A 779 19.42 44.81 -22.33
CA VAL A 779 19.95 44.64 -20.97
C VAL A 779 19.10 45.53 -20.05
N GLN A 780 18.43 44.91 -19.09
CA GLN A 780 17.69 45.59 -18.02
C GLN A 780 18.42 45.38 -16.70
N GLY A 781 18.84 46.43 -16.05
CA GLY A 781 19.55 46.39 -14.75
C GLY A 781 20.61 47.47 -14.62
N GLU A 782 21.31 47.50 -13.47
CA GLU A 782 22.42 48.40 -13.21
C GLU A 782 23.73 47.83 -13.71
N ILE A 783 24.48 48.62 -14.46
CA ILE A 783 25.82 48.26 -14.95
C ILE A 783 26.86 49.13 -14.25
N HIS A 784 27.65 48.49 -13.38
CA HIS A 784 28.80 49.11 -12.74
C HIS A 784 30.10 48.51 -13.29
N GLY A 785 30.85 49.25 -14.06
CA GLY A 785 32.13 48.75 -14.61
C GLY A 785 32.72 49.64 -15.70
N SER A 786 33.91 49.33 -16.18
CA SER A 786 34.56 50.03 -17.31
C SER A 786 34.32 49.29 -18.61
N VAL A 787 33.93 49.98 -19.66
CA VAL A 787 33.76 49.45 -21.00
C VAL A 787 34.86 49.97 -21.90
N ALA A 788 35.69 49.09 -22.45
CA ALA A 788 36.69 49.41 -23.43
C ALA A 788 36.28 48.83 -24.80
N GLY A 789 35.87 49.69 -25.72
CA GLY A 789 35.45 49.30 -27.08
C GLY A 789 34.40 50.24 -27.65
N THR A 790 33.73 49.81 -28.71
CA THR A 790 32.62 50.56 -29.29
C THR A 790 31.28 50.06 -28.70
N MET A 791 30.54 50.99 -28.10
CA MET A 791 29.18 50.70 -27.60
C MET A 791 28.19 51.44 -28.52
N ASN A 792 27.27 50.69 -29.11
CA ASN A 792 26.13 51.23 -29.85
C ASN A 792 24.86 50.72 -29.14
N ALA A 793 24.20 51.58 -28.36
CA ALA A 793 23.02 51.19 -27.56
C ALA A 793 22.10 52.40 -27.41
N ILE A 794 20.81 52.15 -27.34
CA ILE A 794 19.79 53.05 -26.82
C ILE A 794 19.69 52.82 -25.33
N VAL A 795 19.94 53.87 -24.52
CA VAL A 795 19.87 53.75 -23.08
C VAL A 795 18.67 54.58 -22.61
N ASP A 796 17.71 53.92 -21.95
CA ASP A 796 16.57 54.55 -21.33
C ASP A 796 16.73 54.45 -19.81
N GLY A 797 17.09 55.59 -19.16
CA GLY A 797 17.38 55.65 -17.73
C GLY A 797 18.53 56.62 -17.38
N ASP A 798 18.90 56.68 -16.11
CA ASP A 798 19.99 57.54 -15.61
C ASP A 798 21.35 56.97 -16.01
N VAL A 799 22.11 57.68 -16.78
CA VAL A 799 23.43 57.27 -17.27
C VAL A 799 24.52 58.21 -16.74
N GLN A 800 25.44 57.65 -15.93
CA GLN A 800 26.68 58.29 -15.54
C GLN A 800 27.82 57.63 -16.31
N LEU A 801 28.35 58.29 -17.32
CA LEU A 801 29.49 57.84 -18.11
C LEU A 801 30.71 58.74 -17.88
N THR A 802 31.81 58.16 -17.39
CA THR A 802 33.12 58.81 -17.36
C THR A 802 33.95 58.29 -18.51
N VAL A 803 34.21 59.10 -19.51
CA VAL A 803 35.02 58.71 -20.64
C VAL A 803 36.49 58.95 -20.29
N ILE A 804 37.27 57.91 -20.20
CA ILE A 804 38.70 57.97 -19.87
C ILE A 804 39.54 58.28 -21.12
N SER A 805 39.14 57.73 -22.28
CA SER A 805 39.69 58.08 -23.58
C SER A 805 38.79 57.63 -24.71
N GLY A 806 38.45 58.52 -25.69
CA GLY A 806 37.62 58.16 -26.85
C GLY A 806 36.63 59.28 -27.23
N ASN A 807 36.01 59.20 -28.41
CA ASN A 807 34.98 60.10 -28.84
C ASN A 807 33.58 59.56 -28.53
N VAL A 808 32.79 60.38 -27.85
CA VAL A 808 31.35 60.09 -27.65
C VAL A 808 30.60 60.92 -28.68
N SER A 809 29.90 60.25 -29.61
CA SER A 809 28.89 60.89 -30.43
C SER A 809 27.51 60.51 -29.88
N GLN A 810 26.79 61.41 -29.33
CA GLN A 810 25.45 61.25 -28.81
C GLN A 810 24.48 61.98 -29.73
N GLU A 811 23.58 61.30 -30.41
CA GLU A 811 22.40 61.89 -31.01
C GLU A 811 21.40 62.16 -29.89
N LEU A 812 21.28 63.41 -29.43
CA LEU A 812 20.29 63.82 -28.47
C LEU A 812 19.03 64.26 -29.25
N ASP A 813 17.92 63.75 -28.81
CA ASP A 813 16.60 64.24 -29.28
C ASP A 813 16.48 65.76 -29.00
N ASP A 814 16.12 66.56 -30.01
CA ASP A 814 16.18 68.03 -30.00
C ASP A 814 15.44 68.74 -28.83
N ASN A 815 14.69 67.96 -28.00
CA ASN A 815 13.95 68.52 -26.84
C ASN A 815 14.72 68.55 -25.53
N LYS A 816 15.96 68.02 -25.45
CA LYS A 816 16.77 68.04 -24.20
C LYS A 816 18.02 68.87 -24.27
N GLN A 817 18.25 69.59 -25.38
CA GLN A 817 19.47 70.46 -25.55
C GLN A 817 19.47 71.74 -24.69
N GLN A 818 18.39 72.12 -24.02
CA GLN A 818 18.37 73.33 -23.18
C GLN A 818 18.77 73.14 -21.71
N GLU A 819 18.85 71.96 -21.19
CA GLU A 819 19.27 71.72 -19.81
C GLU A 819 20.76 71.50 -19.57
N VAL A 820 21.52 71.09 -20.59
CA VAL A 820 22.96 70.79 -20.47
C VAL A 820 23.86 71.97 -20.63
N GLN A 821 23.35 73.14 -21.09
CA GLN A 821 24.15 74.40 -21.25
C GLN A 821 24.22 75.29 -20.02
N ASN A 822 23.49 74.98 -18.93
CA ASN A 822 23.46 75.81 -17.73
C ASN A 822 24.31 75.33 -16.53
N GLU A 823 25.05 74.24 -16.64
CA GLU A 823 25.91 73.75 -15.58
C GLU A 823 27.44 73.95 -15.78
N ASP A 824 27.83 74.68 -16.86
CA ASP A 824 29.26 75.09 -17.10
C ASP A 824 29.46 76.60 -17.05
N GLN A 825 28.79 77.34 -16.13
CA GLN A 825 29.21 78.67 -15.74
C GLN A 825 29.36 78.82 -14.26
#